data_677aa539b5debd0bc5bead41dbced102
#
_entry.id   677aa539b5debd0bc5bead41dbced102
#
_cell.length_a   1.000
_cell.length_b   1.000
_cell.length_c   1.000
_cell.angle_alpha   90.00
_cell.angle_beta   90.00
_cell.angle_gamma   90.00
#
_symmetry.space_group_name_H-M   'P 1'
#
loop_
_entity.id
_entity.type
_entity.pdbx_description
1 polymer ?
#
loop_
_entity_poly.entity_id
_entity_poly.type
_entity_poly.pdbx_seq_one_letter_code
_entity_poly.pdbx_strand_id
1 'polypeptide(L)'
;MKMTFSEFAKLLYNHIGNRCGTDVFTYDLLTNILDPASNTILEELQPDTLRKYYNGRRSIAPLAKRVLPFIEPTCFSVYLERKCSDATAANIAADLEEYGVISRPDELFDDMADLFNQILRGSTHRNKNNEELEQYFRYLQEKYYRIKTLLYFSEPRPIYDFYIPNDLYEHGNYRRKKRIQTELMLLSFRKKFVVITGTGGLGKTMLMHHLVLTLVKRYDKYQKLPIVIQLKDFDADCTDLIAYIKERIQIQNLEEYVRSGKCVFLLDGMDEIKSRYLTQFEKELSDLADRYPENNFILSSRPISDFIALSKFDVYELAPFTKEQALQLIDQLVYRPESPELKASFRREVDESLWETHRDFVENPLLLTIMLMTYERYARIPYKRHVFYRDTFFTLAEKHDATKIGFERAYRTKMTPEEFALVLEEFCTRTYFDEKFEFTDEEFAAYFDKLKVLERINKRFSVQDLKMDFTLNLCIMYYESGKYSFIHRSFQEYFCALHLSKAFDSGFRKIWNFFEEKKSRLCTDYTFDMLYDLAPLKIDRLIFKPYLTELFQRCHGSGEEQYWDFLEEVYPEINYTVGDVVNSYFNLPRSYIYDMILHKKGMERKYVIDKLPYDEDYEIETYLYVEKDGETDCVNAADLEPQEQQAYDLVEVSGHNCRVLISEIREEESDLHQAMMDPYFPYMLEYHEMKKCLYELEDQSTNSASAEYEEIF
;
A
#
# COMPACT_ATOMS: atom_id res chain seq x y z
N MET A 1 -14.92 -14.74 20.37
CA MET A 1 -14.18 -15.84 21.00
C MET A 1 -14.73 -16.10 22.41
N LYS A 2 -14.92 -17.36 22.81
CA LYS A 2 -15.50 -17.68 24.13
C LYS A 2 -14.52 -18.54 24.95
N MET A 3 -13.29 -18.04 25.15
CA MET A 3 -12.47 -18.63 26.17
C MET A 3 -13.08 -18.29 27.54
N THR A 4 -13.40 -19.31 28.31
CA THR A 4 -13.87 -19.13 29.67
C THR A 4 -12.70 -18.88 30.60
N PHE A 5 -12.97 -18.31 31.79
CA PHE A 5 -11.93 -18.19 32.82
C PHE A 5 -11.25 -19.53 33.14
N SER A 6 -12.02 -20.62 33.16
CA SER A 6 -11.47 -21.97 33.45
C SER A 6 -10.51 -22.42 32.35
N GLU A 7 -10.81 -22.17 31.07
CA GLU A 7 -9.94 -22.54 29.94
C GLU A 7 -8.66 -21.70 29.96
N PHE A 8 -8.79 -20.39 30.15
CA PHE A 8 -7.65 -19.48 30.29
C PHE A 8 -6.72 -19.86 31.46
N ALA A 9 -7.30 -20.13 32.64
CA ALA A 9 -6.53 -20.54 33.81
C ALA A 9 -5.84 -21.88 33.60
N LYS A 10 -6.46 -22.84 32.91
CA LYS A 10 -5.86 -24.14 32.60
C LYS A 10 -4.74 -24.03 31.58
N LEU A 11 -4.92 -23.23 30.54
CA LEU A 11 -3.89 -22.95 29.56
C LEU A 11 -2.64 -22.42 30.25
N LEU A 12 -2.77 -21.36 31.03
CA LEU A 12 -1.64 -20.77 31.77
C LEU A 12 -1.04 -21.72 32.81
N TYR A 13 -1.86 -22.50 33.51
CA TYR A 13 -1.38 -23.47 34.48
C TYR A 13 -0.44 -24.50 33.87
N ASN A 14 -0.73 -24.97 32.65
CA ASN A 14 0.11 -25.94 31.95
C ASN A 14 1.51 -25.40 31.67
N HIS A 15 1.65 -24.10 31.45
CA HIS A 15 2.93 -23.48 31.08
C HIS A 15 3.69 -22.89 32.29
N ILE A 16 2.99 -22.25 33.22
CA ILE A 16 3.63 -21.49 34.31
C ILE A 16 3.16 -21.89 35.71
N GLY A 17 2.07 -22.67 35.83
CA GLY A 17 1.42 -22.96 37.11
C GLY A 17 1.71 -24.33 37.74
N ASN A 18 2.43 -25.22 37.03
CA ASN A 18 2.59 -26.65 37.38
C ASN A 18 3.37 -26.92 38.66
N ARG A 19 3.89 -25.90 39.35
CA ARG A 19 4.65 -26.02 40.62
C ARG A 19 3.83 -25.70 41.88
N CYS A 20 2.56 -25.31 41.75
CA CYS A 20 1.69 -24.95 42.87
C CYS A 20 0.30 -25.58 42.76
N GLY A 21 -0.50 -25.54 43.79
CA GLY A 21 -1.89 -26.00 43.76
C GLY A 21 -2.77 -25.09 42.86
N THR A 22 -3.82 -25.66 42.26
CA THR A 22 -4.73 -24.92 41.37
C THR A 22 -5.48 -23.78 42.05
N ASP A 23 -5.69 -23.84 43.35
CA ASP A 23 -6.25 -22.77 44.15
C ASP A 23 -5.25 -21.61 44.34
N VAL A 24 -4.00 -21.94 44.67
CA VAL A 24 -2.92 -20.95 44.79
C VAL A 24 -2.67 -20.25 43.46
N PHE A 25 -2.63 -21.00 42.35
CA PHE A 25 -2.45 -20.45 41.02
C PHE A 25 -3.62 -19.53 40.60
N THR A 26 -4.86 -19.96 40.89
CA THR A 26 -6.04 -19.15 40.59
C THR A 26 -6.07 -17.83 41.38
N TYR A 27 -5.63 -17.89 42.62
CA TYR A 27 -5.49 -16.68 43.47
C TYR A 27 -4.40 -15.77 42.90
N ASP A 28 -3.26 -16.34 42.50
CA ASP A 28 -2.12 -15.62 41.91
C ASP A 28 -2.54 -14.89 40.57
N LEU A 29 -3.28 -15.55 39.67
CA LEU A 29 -3.82 -14.94 38.48
C LEU A 29 -4.74 -13.76 38.81
N LEU A 30 -5.69 -13.94 39.73
CA LEU A 30 -6.67 -12.91 40.08
C LEU A 30 -6.03 -11.74 40.81
N THR A 31 -5.01 -11.97 41.61
CA THR A 31 -4.28 -10.91 42.32
C THR A 31 -3.48 -10.05 41.39
N ASN A 32 -2.82 -10.64 40.38
CA ASN A 32 -1.91 -9.93 39.51
C ASN A 32 -2.62 -9.16 38.36
N ILE A 33 -3.94 -9.28 38.21
CA ILE A 33 -4.69 -8.42 37.26
C ILE A 33 -5.29 -7.18 37.96
N LEU A 34 -5.22 -7.12 39.29
CA LEU A 34 -5.76 -5.99 40.06
C LEU A 34 -4.68 -4.97 40.38
N ASP A 35 -5.11 -3.72 40.57
CA ASP A 35 -4.29 -2.72 41.23
C ASP A 35 -3.80 -3.25 42.59
N PRO A 36 -2.49 -3.21 42.88
CA PRO A 36 -1.92 -3.75 44.12
C PRO A 36 -2.57 -3.21 45.42
N ALA A 37 -3.07 -1.97 45.39
CA ALA A 37 -3.77 -1.36 46.52
C ALA A 37 -5.14 -2.01 46.81
N SER A 38 -5.68 -2.79 45.90
CA SER A 38 -7.04 -3.34 45.95
C SER A 38 -7.08 -4.86 46.17
N ASN A 39 -5.96 -5.50 46.42
CA ASN A 39 -5.84 -6.96 46.61
C ASN A 39 -6.62 -7.53 47.81
N THR A 40 -6.93 -6.70 48.80
CA THR A 40 -7.74 -7.07 49.97
C THR A 40 -9.15 -7.61 49.61
N ILE A 41 -9.65 -7.27 48.41
CA ILE A 41 -10.95 -7.77 47.88
C ILE A 41 -10.97 -9.30 47.73
N LEU A 42 -9.81 -9.92 47.56
CA LEU A 42 -9.63 -11.36 47.37
C LEU A 42 -9.34 -12.13 48.64
N GLU A 43 -9.02 -11.47 49.73
CA GLU A 43 -8.62 -12.12 51.03
C GLU A 43 -9.68 -13.06 51.62
N GLU A 44 -10.96 -12.83 51.31
CA GLU A 44 -12.08 -13.65 51.77
C GLU A 44 -12.29 -14.93 50.94
N LEU A 45 -11.57 -15.11 49.83
CA LEU A 45 -11.77 -16.25 48.95
C LEU A 45 -11.18 -17.53 49.49
N GLN A 46 -12.04 -18.50 49.81
CA GLN A 46 -11.62 -19.82 50.26
C GLN A 46 -10.98 -20.66 49.18
N PRO A 47 -9.97 -21.47 49.45
CA PRO A 47 -9.29 -22.35 48.47
C PRO A 47 -10.23 -23.21 47.65
N ASP A 48 -11.29 -23.76 48.28
CA ASP A 48 -12.28 -24.57 47.55
C ASP A 48 -13.08 -23.77 46.52
N THR A 49 -13.33 -22.50 46.77
CA THR A 49 -13.97 -21.59 45.79
C THR A 49 -13.04 -21.33 44.61
N LEU A 50 -11.76 -21.09 44.83
CA LEU A 50 -10.76 -20.88 43.79
C LEU A 50 -10.60 -22.14 42.90
N ARG A 51 -10.57 -23.32 43.48
CA ARG A 51 -10.58 -24.61 42.75
C ARG A 51 -11.83 -24.78 41.91
N LYS A 52 -13.00 -24.33 42.40
CA LYS A 52 -14.25 -24.36 41.63
C LYS A 52 -14.24 -23.39 40.45
N TYR A 53 -13.63 -22.22 40.57
CA TYR A 53 -13.41 -21.31 39.44
C TYR A 53 -12.46 -21.93 38.40
N TYR A 54 -11.32 -22.44 38.82
CA TYR A 54 -10.35 -23.14 37.97
C TYR A 54 -10.98 -24.28 37.17
N ASN A 55 -11.78 -25.13 37.82
CA ASN A 55 -12.44 -26.27 37.19
C ASN A 55 -13.73 -25.92 36.42
N GLY A 56 -14.13 -24.68 36.36
CA GLY A 56 -15.38 -24.27 35.71
C GLY A 56 -16.66 -24.72 36.44
N ARG A 57 -16.52 -25.25 37.67
CA ARG A 57 -17.68 -25.71 38.47
C ARG A 57 -18.46 -24.57 39.13
N ARG A 58 -17.93 -23.39 39.11
CA ARG A 58 -18.57 -22.16 39.60
C ARG A 58 -18.30 -21.01 38.64
N SER A 59 -19.33 -20.21 38.33
CA SER A 59 -19.19 -19.02 37.50
C SER A 59 -18.34 -17.95 38.18
N ILE A 60 -17.37 -17.39 37.46
CA ILE A 60 -16.55 -16.28 37.95
C ILE A 60 -17.34 -14.94 37.95
N ALA A 61 -18.48 -14.84 37.27
CA ALA A 61 -19.23 -13.61 37.08
C ALA A 61 -19.56 -12.81 38.37
N PRO A 62 -19.95 -13.41 39.51
CA PRO A 62 -20.17 -12.67 40.72
C PRO A 62 -18.90 -12.01 41.28
N LEU A 63 -17.75 -12.68 41.18
CA LEU A 63 -16.47 -12.14 41.58
C LEU A 63 -16.01 -11.05 40.61
N ALA A 64 -16.12 -11.33 39.28
CA ALA A 64 -15.78 -10.39 38.24
C ALA A 64 -16.46 -9.02 38.44
N LYS A 65 -17.77 -9.00 38.75
CA LYS A 65 -18.48 -7.74 39.06
C LYS A 65 -17.89 -6.94 40.20
N ARG A 66 -17.32 -7.62 41.20
CA ARG A 66 -16.69 -6.95 42.36
C ARG A 66 -15.33 -6.39 42.02
N VAL A 67 -14.54 -7.07 41.19
CA VAL A 67 -13.15 -6.71 40.86
C VAL A 67 -13.01 -5.80 39.66
N LEU A 68 -13.99 -5.72 38.75
CA LEU A 68 -13.94 -4.90 37.54
C LEU A 68 -13.44 -3.45 37.73
N PRO A 69 -13.85 -2.70 38.77
CA PRO A 69 -13.38 -1.34 38.99
C PRO A 69 -11.90 -1.21 39.32
N PHE A 70 -11.25 -2.32 39.68
CA PHE A 70 -9.89 -2.39 40.21
C PHE A 70 -8.94 -3.15 39.27
N ILE A 71 -9.40 -3.53 38.06
CA ILE A 71 -8.60 -4.23 37.08
C ILE A 71 -7.58 -3.26 36.48
N GLU A 72 -6.31 -3.62 36.55
CA GLU A 72 -5.17 -2.93 35.96
C GLU A 72 -4.38 -3.94 35.10
N PRO A 73 -4.70 -4.06 33.79
CA PRO A 73 -4.12 -5.08 32.89
C PRO A 73 -2.59 -5.03 32.82
N THR A 74 -1.98 -3.85 32.95
CA THR A 74 -0.50 -3.70 32.91
C THR A 74 0.19 -4.45 34.06
N CYS A 75 -0.46 -4.60 35.21
CA CYS A 75 0.06 -5.42 36.31
C CYS A 75 0.19 -6.89 35.90
N PHE A 76 -0.76 -7.38 35.09
CA PHE A 76 -0.75 -8.77 34.63
C PHE A 76 0.31 -9.01 33.53
N SER A 77 0.52 -8.06 32.63
CA SER A 77 1.60 -8.13 31.66
C SER A 77 2.95 -8.25 32.35
N VAL A 78 3.23 -7.40 33.32
CA VAL A 78 4.48 -7.44 34.13
C VAL A 78 4.62 -8.75 34.92
N TYR A 79 3.51 -9.31 35.43
CA TYR A 79 3.52 -10.62 36.06
C TYR A 79 3.95 -11.73 35.08
N LEU A 80 3.40 -11.75 33.87
CA LEU A 80 3.73 -12.74 32.84
C LEU A 80 5.18 -12.62 32.38
N GLU A 81 5.68 -11.40 32.14
CA GLU A 81 7.09 -11.16 31.77
C GLU A 81 8.07 -11.76 32.79
N ARG A 82 7.73 -11.72 34.06
CA ARG A 82 8.56 -12.31 35.15
C ARG A 82 8.48 -13.83 35.26
N LYS A 83 7.40 -14.44 34.71
CA LYS A 83 7.13 -15.87 34.87
C LYS A 83 7.47 -16.68 33.61
N CYS A 84 7.49 -16.05 32.45
CA CYS A 84 7.69 -16.72 31.18
C CYS A 84 9.11 -16.50 30.63
N SER A 85 9.72 -17.59 30.14
CA SER A 85 10.86 -17.50 29.21
C SER A 85 10.35 -17.34 27.79
N ASP A 86 11.22 -16.93 26.85
CA ASP A 86 10.88 -16.78 25.43
C ASP A 86 10.28 -18.06 24.85
N ALA A 87 10.83 -19.23 25.19
CA ALA A 87 10.31 -20.54 24.77
C ALA A 87 8.92 -20.80 25.36
N THR A 88 8.66 -20.40 26.61
CA THR A 88 7.34 -20.54 27.25
C THR A 88 6.33 -19.60 26.60
N ALA A 89 6.73 -18.38 26.31
CA ALA A 89 5.91 -17.39 25.62
C ALA A 89 5.48 -17.89 24.23
N ALA A 90 6.41 -18.44 23.44
CA ALA A 90 6.12 -19.01 22.13
C ALA A 90 5.11 -20.19 22.20
N ASN A 91 5.23 -21.05 23.18
CA ASN A 91 4.28 -22.16 23.36
C ASN A 91 2.89 -21.65 23.77
N ILE A 92 2.81 -20.65 24.65
CA ILE A 92 1.55 -20.02 25.05
C ILE A 92 0.90 -19.35 23.83
N ALA A 93 1.67 -18.66 22.99
CA ALA A 93 1.16 -18.03 21.77
C ALA A 93 0.56 -19.07 20.82
N ALA A 94 1.23 -20.21 20.63
CA ALA A 94 0.73 -21.30 19.78
C ALA A 94 -0.60 -21.88 20.31
N ASP A 95 -0.70 -22.12 21.64
CA ASP A 95 -1.93 -22.62 22.23
C ASP A 95 -3.06 -21.57 22.14
N LEU A 96 -2.76 -20.30 22.27
CA LEU A 96 -3.75 -19.21 22.13
C LEU A 96 -4.25 -19.10 20.70
N GLU A 97 -3.42 -19.39 19.71
CA GLU A 97 -3.82 -19.42 18.30
C GLU A 97 -4.92 -20.45 18.03
N GLU A 98 -4.91 -21.61 18.69
CA GLU A 98 -6.00 -22.59 18.60
C GLU A 98 -7.36 -22.04 19.07
N TYR A 99 -7.33 -21.07 19.97
CA TYR A 99 -8.52 -20.34 20.43
C TYR A 99 -8.83 -19.08 19.57
N GLY A 100 -8.05 -18.85 18.49
CA GLY A 100 -8.19 -17.70 17.60
C GLY A 100 -7.69 -16.39 18.23
N VAL A 101 -6.82 -16.45 19.23
CA VAL A 101 -6.11 -15.28 19.78
C VAL A 101 -4.78 -15.16 19.09
N ILE A 102 -4.64 -14.06 18.39
CA ILE A 102 -3.49 -13.77 17.54
C ILE A 102 -2.70 -12.66 18.20
N SER A 103 -1.43 -12.91 18.50
CA SER A 103 -0.53 -11.94 19.13
C SER A 103 0.76 -11.77 18.35
N ARG A 104 1.31 -10.55 18.34
CA ARG A 104 2.70 -10.37 18.00
C ARG A 104 3.57 -10.89 19.14
N PRO A 105 4.75 -11.42 18.86
CA PRO A 105 5.64 -11.90 19.94
C PRO A 105 5.99 -10.85 21.00
N ASP A 106 6.13 -9.59 20.57
CA ASP A 106 6.44 -8.43 21.41
C ASP A 106 5.22 -7.88 22.21
N GLU A 107 4.00 -8.23 21.81
CA GLU A 107 2.76 -7.78 22.45
C GLU A 107 2.04 -8.90 23.23
N LEU A 108 2.56 -10.12 23.22
CA LEU A 108 1.89 -11.32 23.75
C LEU A 108 1.37 -11.12 25.18
N PHE A 109 2.15 -10.55 26.05
CA PHE A 109 1.79 -10.40 27.46
C PHE A 109 0.72 -9.34 27.68
N ASP A 110 0.76 -8.26 26.92
CA ASP A 110 -0.29 -7.23 26.95
C ASP A 110 -1.59 -7.79 26.40
N ASP A 111 -1.52 -8.58 25.35
CA ASP A 111 -2.68 -9.24 24.75
C ASP A 111 -3.31 -10.26 25.68
N MET A 112 -2.51 -10.99 26.42
CA MET A 112 -3.00 -11.93 27.43
C MET A 112 -3.66 -11.18 28.59
N ALA A 113 -3.12 -10.04 28.99
CA ALA A 113 -3.72 -9.19 30.02
C ALA A 113 -5.06 -8.61 29.55
N ASP A 114 -5.14 -8.14 28.31
CA ASP A 114 -6.38 -7.68 27.71
C ASP A 114 -7.40 -8.80 27.54
N LEU A 115 -6.96 -9.99 27.12
CA LEU A 115 -7.81 -11.18 27.04
C LEU A 115 -8.39 -11.55 28.42
N PHE A 116 -7.56 -11.56 29.45
CA PHE A 116 -8.02 -11.85 30.80
C PHE A 116 -9.05 -10.81 31.30
N ASN A 117 -8.79 -9.53 31.05
CA ASN A 117 -9.73 -8.45 31.31
C ASN A 117 -11.07 -8.68 30.56
N GLN A 118 -11.03 -9.03 29.28
CA GLN A 118 -12.21 -9.35 28.48
C GLN A 118 -12.99 -10.55 29.03
N ILE A 119 -12.30 -11.61 29.44
CA ILE A 119 -12.92 -12.79 30.05
C ILE A 119 -13.69 -12.40 31.32
N LEU A 120 -13.10 -11.56 32.16
CA LEU A 120 -13.75 -11.09 33.37
C LEU A 120 -14.95 -10.17 33.07
N ARG A 121 -14.84 -9.27 32.11
CA ARG A 121 -15.92 -8.38 31.66
C ARG A 121 -17.03 -9.17 30.95
N GLY A 122 -16.70 -10.06 30.06
CA GLY A 122 -17.64 -10.90 29.30
C GLY A 122 -18.45 -11.84 30.21
N SER A 123 -17.91 -12.20 31.36
CA SER A 123 -18.65 -12.98 32.38
C SER A 123 -19.80 -12.21 33.03
N THR A 124 -19.88 -10.89 32.88
CA THR A 124 -20.84 -10.01 33.53
C THR A 124 -22.00 -9.55 32.64
N HIS A 125 -21.85 -9.61 31.30
CA HIS A 125 -22.85 -9.15 30.34
C HIS A 125 -23.07 -10.16 29.21
N ARG A 126 -24.24 -10.78 29.15
CA ARG A 126 -24.76 -11.46 27.96
C ARG A 126 -25.84 -10.57 27.32
N ASN A 127 -25.48 -9.86 26.26
CA ASN A 127 -26.45 -9.20 25.38
C ASN A 127 -26.46 -9.89 24.00
N LYS A 128 -27.65 -10.14 23.45
CA LYS A 128 -27.85 -10.77 22.12
C LYS A 128 -27.17 -10.01 20.97
N ASN A 129 -26.97 -8.71 21.10
CA ASN A 129 -26.28 -7.89 20.08
C ASN A 129 -24.78 -8.23 19.93
N ASN A 130 -24.17 -8.96 20.86
CA ASN A 130 -22.77 -9.35 20.78
C ASN A 130 -22.52 -10.58 19.87
N GLU A 131 -23.51 -11.42 19.59
CA GLU A 131 -23.27 -12.66 18.82
C GLU A 131 -22.97 -12.38 17.36
N GLU A 132 -23.69 -11.43 16.73
CA GLU A 132 -23.44 -11.03 15.34
C GLU A 132 -22.08 -10.34 15.18
N LEU A 133 -21.75 -9.46 16.11
CA LEU A 133 -20.48 -8.75 16.11
C LEU A 133 -19.30 -9.72 16.32
N GLU A 134 -19.42 -10.65 17.27
CA GLU A 134 -18.43 -11.72 17.48
C GLU A 134 -18.27 -12.62 16.24
N GLN A 135 -19.36 -12.92 15.54
CA GLN A 135 -19.33 -13.69 14.30
C GLN A 135 -18.63 -12.93 13.17
N TYR A 136 -18.90 -11.64 13.06
CA TYR A 136 -18.22 -10.77 12.11
C TYR A 136 -16.72 -10.64 12.40
N PHE A 137 -16.36 -10.46 13.67
CA PHE A 137 -14.94 -10.38 14.07
C PHE A 137 -14.20 -11.69 13.80
N ARG A 138 -14.81 -12.83 14.05
CA ARG A 138 -14.24 -14.14 13.70
C ARG A 138 -14.01 -14.26 12.20
N TYR A 139 -15.01 -13.87 11.40
CA TYR A 139 -14.86 -13.84 9.95
C TYR A 139 -13.68 -12.95 9.50
N LEU A 140 -13.53 -11.76 10.08
CA LEU A 140 -12.40 -10.88 9.76
C LEU A 140 -11.05 -11.50 10.16
N GLN A 141 -10.97 -12.11 11.34
CA GLN A 141 -9.77 -12.81 11.79
C GLN A 141 -9.40 -13.94 10.84
N GLU A 142 -10.32 -14.85 10.55
CA GLU A 142 -10.08 -15.97 9.63
C GLU A 142 -9.63 -15.49 8.25
N LYS A 143 -10.22 -14.41 7.75
CA LYS A 143 -9.95 -13.87 6.41
C LYS A 143 -8.59 -13.16 6.31
N TYR A 144 -8.20 -12.39 7.33
CA TYR A 144 -7.05 -11.47 7.25
C TYR A 144 -5.81 -11.95 8.02
N TYR A 145 -5.91 -13.02 8.81
CA TYR A 145 -4.80 -13.50 9.62
C TYR A 145 -3.77 -14.30 8.85
N ARG A 146 -4.20 -15.25 8.01
CA ARG A 146 -3.31 -16.07 7.19
C ARG A 146 -3.24 -15.54 5.79
N ILE A 147 -2.04 -15.23 5.35
CA ILE A 147 -1.79 -14.60 4.05
C ILE A 147 -0.98 -15.51 3.16
N LYS A 148 -1.39 -15.59 1.89
CA LYS A 148 -0.60 -16.15 0.81
C LYS A 148 0.34 -15.07 0.30
N THR A 149 1.62 -15.38 0.20
CA THR A 149 2.62 -14.52 -0.43
C THR A 149 3.36 -15.30 -1.50
N LEU A 150 4.23 -14.64 -2.25
CA LEU A 150 5.09 -15.30 -3.22
C LEU A 150 5.93 -16.43 -2.58
N LEU A 151 6.41 -16.20 -1.37
CA LEU A 151 7.20 -17.19 -0.61
C LEU A 151 6.34 -18.27 0.03
N TYR A 152 5.15 -17.93 0.51
CA TYR A 152 4.23 -18.81 1.25
C TYR A 152 2.98 -19.13 0.44
N PHE A 153 3.19 -19.52 -0.81
CA PHE A 153 2.09 -19.76 -1.72
C PHE A 153 1.31 -21.05 -1.41
N SER A 154 2.02 -22.15 -1.14
CA SER A 154 1.43 -23.46 -0.85
C SER A 154 0.87 -23.56 0.57
N GLU A 155 1.44 -22.82 1.52
CA GLU A 155 1.06 -22.81 2.92
C GLU A 155 0.94 -21.38 3.41
N PRO A 156 -0.29 -20.82 3.47
CA PRO A 156 -0.51 -19.48 4.01
C PRO A 156 0.01 -19.36 5.43
N ARG A 157 0.76 -18.32 5.74
CA ARG A 157 1.35 -18.05 7.05
C ARG A 157 0.61 -16.97 7.81
N PRO A 158 0.63 -16.99 9.15
CA PRO A 158 0.20 -15.87 9.96
C PRO A 158 0.91 -14.58 9.52
N ILE A 159 0.16 -13.48 9.41
CA ILE A 159 0.73 -12.20 8.99
C ILE A 159 1.89 -11.78 9.89
N TYR A 160 1.79 -12.01 11.19
CA TYR A 160 2.78 -11.60 12.17
C TYR A 160 4.07 -12.44 12.19
N ASP A 161 4.11 -13.54 11.44
CA ASP A 161 5.37 -14.28 11.23
C ASP A 161 6.39 -13.49 10.42
N PHE A 162 5.92 -12.50 9.61
CA PHE A 162 6.80 -11.76 8.69
C PHE A 162 6.38 -10.30 8.44
N TYR A 163 5.34 -9.79 9.09
CA TYR A 163 4.92 -8.39 8.94
C TYR A 163 5.85 -7.46 9.70
N ILE A 164 6.51 -6.58 8.97
CA ILE A 164 7.30 -5.48 9.53
C ILE A 164 6.52 -4.19 9.30
N PRO A 165 6.18 -3.43 10.34
CA PRO A 165 5.47 -2.16 10.19
C PRO A 165 6.31 -1.14 9.42
N ASN A 166 5.71 -0.52 8.39
CA ASN A 166 6.30 0.65 7.73
C ASN A 166 5.94 1.92 8.51
N ASP A 167 6.78 2.94 8.37
CA ASP A 167 6.44 4.29 8.76
C ASP A 167 5.68 5.02 7.64
N LEU A 168 5.15 6.21 7.94
CA LEU A 168 4.53 7.11 6.97
C LEU A 168 5.36 8.39 6.82
N TYR A 169 5.28 9.00 5.64
CA TYR A 169 5.68 10.38 5.40
C TYR A 169 4.45 11.24 5.17
N GLU A 170 4.47 12.46 5.68
CA GLU A 170 3.47 13.47 5.34
C GLU A 170 3.71 13.97 3.91
N HIS A 171 2.64 14.03 3.11
CA HIS A 171 2.73 14.47 1.72
C HIS A 171 2.99 15.98 1.65
N GLY A 172 3.85 16.41 0.73
CA GLY A 172 4.10 17.82 0.49
C GLY A 172 5.36 18.42 1.16
N ASN A 173 5.98 17.73 2.12
CA ASN A 173 7.17 18.27 2.80
C ASN A 173 8.47 17.62 2.31
N TYR A 174 8.89 17.93 1.07
CA TYR A 174 10.06 17.31 0.41
C TYR A 174 11.40 17.58 1.08
N ARG A 175 11.54 18.66 1.87
CA ARG A 175 12.81 19.04 2.51
C ARG A 175 13.10 18.33 3.84
N ARG A 176 12.07 17.89 4.56
CA ARG A 176 12.21 17.14 5.81
C ARG A 176 11.10 16.10 5.94
N LYS A 177 11.19 15.02 5.15
CA LYS A 177 10.29 13.86 5.33
C LYS A 177 10.49 13.32 6.76
N LYS A 178 9.63 13.70 7.68
CA LYS A 178 9.60 13.15 9.02
C LYS A 178 8.90 11.80 8.98
N ARG A 179 9.57 10.75 9.43
CA ARG A 179 8.92 9.45 9.62
C ARG A 179 7.94 9.52 10.79
N ILE A 180 6.73 9.03 10.56
CA ILE A 180 5.64 8.98 11.53
C ILE A 180 5.31 7.50 11.74
N GLN A 181 5.22 7.08 12.98
CA GLN A 181 4.79 5.72 13.29
C GLN A 181 3.33 5.53 12.86
N THR A 182 3.15 4.65 11.87
CA THR A 182 1.86 4.42 11.20
C THR A 182 0.76 4.06 12.17
N GLU A 183 1.02 3.10 13.05
CA GLU A 183 0.01 2.60 14.00
C GLU A 183 -0.42 3.69 14.99
N LEU A 184 0.51 4.44 15.57
CA LEU A 184 0.20 5.53 16.50
C LEU A 184 -0.62 6.63 15.81
N MET A 185 -0.31 6.98 14.59
CA MET A 185 -1.02 8.00 13.85
C MET A 185 -2.45 7.54 13.50
N LEU A 186 -2.60 6.39 12.85
CA LEU A 186 -3.89 5.90 12.37
C LEU A 186 -4.84 5.52 13.52
N LEU A 187 -4.35 4.84 14.56
CA LEU A 187 -5.17 4.41 15.70
C LEU A 187 -5.36 5.49 16.78
N SER A 188 -4.78 6.68 16.59
CA SER A 188 -5.16 7.85 17.40
C SER A 188 -6.54 8.39 17.03
N PHE A 189 -7.03 8.10 15.82
CA PHE A 189 -8.29 8.59 15.22
C PHE A 189 -8.43 10.11 15.17
N ARG A 190 -7.31 10.83 15.35
CA ARG A 190 -7.28 12.32 15.25
C ARG A 190 -7.49 12.76 13.80
N LYS A 191 -6.87 12.06 12.85
CA LYS A 191 -7.09 12.25 11.41
C LYS A 191 -8.22 11.34 10.97
N LYS A 192 -9.34 11.92 10.55
CA LYS A 192 -10.55 11.16 10.19
C LYS A 192 -10.54 10.66 8.76
N PHE A 193 -9.90 11.40 7.86
CA PHE A 193 -9.88 11.13 6.44
C PHE A 193 -8.41 10.99 6.01
N VAL A 194 -7.97 9.80 5.68
CA VAL A 194 -6.56 9.50 5.37
C VAL A 194 -6.45 8.72 4.08
N VAL A 195 -5.57 9.19 3.17
CA VAL A 195 -5.11 8.41 2.02
C VAL A 195 -3.67 7.96 2.28
N ILE A 196 -3.42 6.66 2.15
CA ILE A 196 -2.09 6.08 2.25
C ILE A 196 -1.64 5.70 0.84
N THR A 197 -0.67 6.43 0.33
CA THR A 197 -0.08 6.17 -0.97
C THR A 197 1.20 5.35 -0.84
N GLY A 198 1.63 4.72 -1.92
CA GLY A 198 2.90 4.01 -1.99
C GLY A 198 2.99 3.14 -3.22
N THR A 199 4.20 2.94 -3.73
CA THR A 199 4.47 2.10 -4.90
C THR A 199 4.08 0.64 -4.65
N GLY A 200 4.01 -0.16 -5.73
CA GLY A 200 3.72 -1.58 -5.63
C GLY A 200 4.74 -2.32 -4.77
N GLY A 201 4.26 -3.24 -3.93
CA GLY A 201 5.14 -4.08 -3.09
C GLY A 201 5.57 -3.48 -1.75
N LEU A 202 5.26 -2.22 -1.44
CA LEU A 202 5.61 -1.58 -0.16
C LEU A 202 4.81 -2.10 1.05
N GLY A 203 3.73 -2.87 0.84
CA GLY A 203 2.98 -3.47 1.94
C GLY A 203 1.68 -2.74 2.33
N LYS A 204 1.08 -1.90 1.47
CA LYS A 204 -0.20 -1.21 1.75
C LYS A 204 -1.30 -2.16 2.20
N THR A 205 -1.54 -3.23 1.44
CA THR A 205 -2.54 -4.26 1.77
C THR A 205 -2.19 -4.98 3.08
N MET A 206 -0.89 -5.23 3.35
CA MET A 206 -0.44 -5.80 4.61
C MET A 206 -0.76 -4.89 5.80
N LEU A 207 -0.55 -3.58 5.63
CA LEU A 207 -0.96 -2.59 6.62
C LEU A 207 -2.49 -2.61 6.85
N MET A 208 -3.30 -2.68 5.78
CA MET A 208 -4.76 -2.77 5.92
C MET A 208 -5.17 -4.02 6.70
N HIS A 209 -4.57 -5.19 6.42
CA HIS A 209 -4.82 -6.42 7.17
C HIS A 209 -4.43 -6.26 8.65
N HIS A 210 -3.27 -5.67 8.92
CA HIS A 210 -2.82 -5.39 10.29
C HIS A 210 -3.80 -4.47 11.03
N LEU A 211 -4.29 -3.40 10.40
CA LEU A 211 -5.27 -2.50 11.01
C LEU A 211 -6.60 -3.21 11.32
N VAL A 212 -7.08 -4.07 10.41
CA VAL A 212 -8.28 -4.89 10.65
C VAL A 212 -8.09 -5.73 11.90
N LEU A 213 -7.01 -6.50 11.97
CA LEU A 213 -6.75 -7.41 13.09
C LEU A 213 -6.56 -6.65 14.40
N THR A 214 -5.87 -5.51 14.37
CA THR A 214 -5.68 -4.66 15.55
C THR A 214 -7.00 -4.06 16.04
N LEU A 215 -7.86 -3.58 15.14
CA LEU A 215 -9.17 -3.04 15.51
C LEU A 215 -10.10 -4.10 16.08
N VAL A 216 -10.09 -5.30 15.52
CA VAL A 216 -10.86 -6.44 16.04
C VAL A 216 -10.34 -6.84 17.42
N LYS A 217 -9.03 -7.00 17.56
CA LYS A 217 -8.36 -7.41 18.80
C LYS A 217 -8.58 -6.41 19.93
N ARG A 218 -8.48 -5.11 19.62
CA ARG A 218 -8.59 -4.00 20.58
C ARG A 218 -9.94 -3.27 20.50
N TYR A 219 -11.00 -3.98 20.07
CA TYR A 219 -12.34 -3.38 19.94
C TYR A 219 -12.85 -2.77 21.24
N ASP A 220 -12.62 -3.43 22.37
CA ASP A 220 -13.02 -2.91 23.69
C ASP A 220 -12.36 -1.58 24.03
N LYS A 221 -11.12 -1.38 23.60
CA LYS A 221 -10.37 -0.14 23.80
C LYS A 221 -10.84 0.99 22.89
N TYR A 222 -10.96 0.69 21.61
CA TYR A 222 -11.21 1.72 20.59
C TYR A 222 -12.70 1.97 20.36
N GLN A 223 -13.58 0.98 20.61
CA GLN A 223 -15.01 1.02 20.31
C GLN A 223 -15.29 1.42 18.86
N LYS A 224 -14.40 0.99 17.92
CA LYS A 224 -14.45 1.27 16.49
C LYS A 224 -14.61 -0.03 15.70
N LEU A 225 -15.68 -0.08 14.89
CA LEU A 225 -16.01 -1.22 14.03
C LEU A 225 -15.24 -1.10 12.70
N PRO A 226 -14.34 -2.04 12.37
CA PRO A 226 -13.68 -2.05 11.06
C PRO A 226 -14.65 -2.46 9.96
N ILE A 227 -14.76 -1.65 8.92
CA ILE A 227 -15.53 -1.89 7.68
C ILE A 227 -14.52 -2.02 6.56
N VAL A 228 -14.30 -3.23 6.06
CA VAL A 228 -13.23 -3.51 5.10
C VAL A 228 -13.80 -3.73 3.71
N ILE A 229 -13.28 -2.99 2.73
CA ILE A 229 -13.69 -3.07 1.33
C ILE A 229 -12.45 -3.14 0.46
N GLN A 230 -12.40 -4.15 -0.39
CA GLN A 230 -11.44 -4.22 -1.48
C GLN A 230 -12.04 -3.53 -2.69
N LEU A 231 -11.43 -2.41 -3.11
CA LEU A 231 -11.99 -1.53 -4.14
C LEU A 231 -11.91 -2.09 -5.57
N LYS A 232 -11.09 -3.12 -5.78
CA LYS A 232 -11.05 -3.87 -7.05
C LYS A 232 -12.41 -4.44 -7.46
N ASP A 233 -13.31 -4.68 -6.49
CA ASP A 233 -14.66 -5.21 -6.71
C ASP A 233 -15.71 -4.12 -6.95
N PHE A 234 -15.32 -2.85 -6.97
CA PHE A 234 -16.21 -1.73 -7.25
C PHE A 234 -16.55 -1.64 -8.74
N ASP A 235 -17.84 -1.66 -9.09
CA ASP A 235 -18.35 -1.67 -10.47
C ASP A 235 -19.53 -0.71 -10.70
N ALA A 236 -20.11 -0.75 -11.90
CA ALA A 236 -21.16 0.17 -12.34
C ALA A 236 -22.49 0.04 -11.58
N ASP A 237 -22.74 -1.10 -10.95
CA ASP A 237 -24.01 -1.36 -10.26
C ASP A 237 -24.04 -0.69 -8.88
N CYS A 238 -22.91 -0.13 -8.45
CA CYS A 238 -22.77 0.58 -7.19
C CYS A 238 -23.19 2.05 -7.34
N THR A 239 -24.46 2.33 -7.08
CA THR A 239 -25.02 3.70 -7.09
C THR A 239 -25.00 4.36 -5.70
N ASP A 240 -24.74 3.61 -4.64
CA ASP A 240 -24.61 4.06 -3.25
C ASP A 240 -23.59 3.18 -2.51
N LEU A 241 -22.50 3.79 -2.08
CA LEU A 241 -21.42 3.09 -1.39
C LEU A 241 -21.87 2.44 -0.06
N ILE A 242 -22.84 3.04 0.65
CA ILE A 242 -23.42 2.41 1.85
C ILE A 242 -24.26 1.18 1.50
N ALA A 243 -25.07 1.25 0.45
CA ALA A 243 -25.82 0.09 -0.01
C ALA A 243 -24.91 -1.06 -0.40
N TYR A 244 -23.84 -0.74 -1.14
CA TYR A 244 -22.77 -1.67 -1.51
C TYR A 244 -22.10 -2.33 -0.28
N ILE A 245 -21.81 -1.53 0.77
CA ILE A 245 -21.25 -2.02 2.04
C ILE A 245 -22.22 -2.94 2.75
N LYS A 246 -23.49 -2.54 2.87
CA LYS A 246 -24.54 -3.34 3.55
C LYS A 246 -24.77 -4.71 2.92
N GLU A 247 -24.68 -4.79 1.60
CA GLU A 247 -24.84 -6.05 0.88
C GLU A 247 -23.72 -7.05 1.21
N ARG A 248 -22.49 -6.54 1.45
CA ARG A 248 -21.31 -7.36 1.71
C ARG A 248 -21.02 -7.63 3.19
N ILE A 249 -21.52 -6.77 4.07
CA ILE A 249 -21.31 -6.87 5.52
C ILE A 249 -22.64 -7.16 6.21
N GLN A 250 -22.81 -8.40 6.65
CA GLN A 250 -24.01 -8.87 7.31
C GLN A 250 -24.02 -8.50 8.81
N ILE A 251 -24.22 -7.22 9.10
CA ILE A 251 -24.48 -6.70 10.46
C ILE A 251 -25.84 -5.99 10.44
N GLN A 252 -26.80 -6.48 11.22
CA GLN A 252 -28.19 -5.97 11.21
C GLN A 252 -28.28 -4.47 11.51
N ASN A 253 -27.46 -3.95 12.42
CA ASN A 253 -27.50 -2.56 12.87
C ASN A 253 -26.32 -1.73 12.31
N LEU A 254 -25.74 -2.10 11.15
CA LEU A 254 -24.60 -1.39 10.57
C LEU A 254 -24.84 0.12 10.44
N GLU A 255 -26.03 0.52 10.03
CA GLU A 255 -26.37 1.94 9.87
C GLU A 255 -26.34 2.72 11.18
N GLU A 256 -26.66 2.10 12.30
CA GLU A 256 -26.56 2.72 13.62
C GLU A 256 -25.10 2.96 14.01
N TYR A 257 -24.19 1.99 13.73
CA TYR A 257 -22.75 2.16 13.92
C TYR A 257 -22.22 3.31 13.06
N VAL A 258 -22.59 3.37 11.77
CA VAL A 258 -22.18 4.44 10.85
C VAL A 258 -22.67 5.79 11.34
N ARG A 259 -23.97 5.93 11.70
CA ARG A 259 -24.55 7.19 12.21
C ARG A 259 -23.90 7.65 13.52
N SER A 260 -23.48 6.71 14.36
CA SER A 260 -22.85 7.03 15.64
C SER A 260 -21.36 7.34 15.55
N GLY A 261 -20.76 7.36 14.33
CA GLY A 261 -19.35 7.64 14.13
C GLY A 261 -18.41 6.56 14.66
N LYS A 262 -18.90 5.33 14.84
CA LYS A 262 -18.15 4.22 15.42
C LYS A 262 -17.53 3.29 14.38
N CYS A 263 -17.46 3.69 13.11
CA CYS A 263 -16.85 2.89 12.07
C CYS A 263 -15.47 3.41 11.66
N VAL A 264 -14.59 2.47 11.26
CA VAL A 264 -13.37 2.73 10.53
C VAL A 264 -13.50 2.05 9.17
N PHE A 265 -13.65 2.84 8.12
CA PHE A 265 -13.70 2.35 6.76
C PHE A 265 -12.27 2.14 6.26
N LEU A 266 -11.92 0.89 5.99
CA LEU A 266 -10.64 0.46 5.44
C LEU A 266 -10.86 0.11 3.97
N LEU A 267 -10.52 1.04 3.09
CA LEU A 267 -10.76 1.00 1.66
C LEU A 267 -9.45 0.67 0.94
N ASP A 268 -9.25 -0.59 0.54
CA ASP A 268 -7.97 -1.04 -0.01
C ASP A 268 -7.98 -1.05 -1.53
N GLY A 269 -6.98 -0.37 -2.15
CA GLY A 269 -6.69 -0.46 -3.56
C GLY A 269 -7.51 0.47 -4.48
N MET A 270 -7.56 1.78 -4.25
CA MET A 270 -8.24 2.73 -5.14
C MET A 270 -7.70 2.69 -6.57
N ASP A 271 -6.40 2.46 -6.75
CA ASP A 271 -5.76 2.29 -8.05
C ASP A 271 -6.20 1.03 -8.81
N GLU A 272 -6.90 0.12 -8.17
CA GLU A 272 -7.47 -1.10 -8.77
C GLU A 272 -8.89 -0.90 -9.31
N ILE A 273 -9.54 0.23 -9.02
CA ILE A 273 -10.82 0.61 -9.60
C ILE A 273 -10.63 0.88 -11.10
N LYS A 274 -11.51 0.35 -11.94
CA LYS A 274 -11.47 0.67 -13.37
C LYS A 274 -11.63 2.17 -13.60
N SER A 275 -10.82 2.75 -14.47
CA SER A 275 -10.76 4.20 -14.72
C SER A 275 -12.14 4.82 -14.97
N ARG A 276 -13.04 4.12 -15.68
CA ARG A 276 -14.41 4.58 -15.95
C ARG A 276 -15.31 4.73 -14.72
N TYR A 277 -14.96 4.09 -13.59
CA TYR A 277 -15.73 4.16 -12.34
C TYR A 277 -15.05 5.01 -11.27
N LEU A 278 -13.81 5.45 -11.50
CA LEU A 278 -13.02 6.17 -10.52
C LEU A 278 -13.70 7.45 -10.06
N THR A 279 -14.12 8.31 -11.00
CA THR A 279 -14.82 9.58 -10.70
C THR A 279 -16.13 9.35 -9.93
N GLN A 280 -16.85 8.28 -10.27
CA GLN A 280 -18.08 7.91 -9.53
C GLN A 280 -17.73 7.51 -8.10
N PHE A 281 -16.71 6.67 -7.90
CA PHE A 281 -16.26 6.26 -6.58
C PHE A 281 -15.81 7.45 -5.72
N GLU A 282 -15.02 8.36 -6.27
CA GLU A 282 -14.55 9.57 -5.58
C GLU A 282 -15.72 10.42 -5.10
N LYS A 283 -16.71 10.63 -5.94
CA LYS A 283 -17.95 11.34 -5.57
C LYS A 283 -18.70 10.62 -4.45
N GLU A 284 -18.95 9.32 -4.59
CA GLU A 284 -19.66 8.52 -3.59
C GLU A 284 -18.91 8.49 -2.25
N LEU A 285 -17.56 8.44 -2.28
CA LEU A 285 -16.75 8.50 -1.06
C LEU A 285 -16.81 9.87 -0.40
N SER A 286 -16.74 10.95 -1.18
CA SER A 286 -16.89 12.31 -0.67
C SER A 286 -18.28 12.52 -0.05
N ASP A 287 -19.33 12.11 -0.74
CA ASP A 287 -20.73 12.19 -0.25
C ASP A 287 -20.91 11.38 1.05
N LEU A 288 -20.28 10.20 1.15
CA LEU A 288 -20.30 9.36 2.35
C LEU A 288 -19.57 10.02 3.52
N ALA A 289 -18.39 10.58 3.25
CA ALA A 289 -17.60 11.29 4.24
C ALA A 289 -18.32 12.56 4.76
N ASP A 290 -19.01 13.28 3.88
CA ASP A 290 -19.83 14.46 4.24
C ASP A 290 -21.06 14.10 5.05
N ARG A 291 -21.70 13.00 4.71
CA ARG A 291 -22.92 12.53 5.40
C ARG A 291 -22.61 11.99 6.80
N TYR A 292 -21.41 11.42 7.00
CA TYR A 292 -21.01 10.76 8.26
C TYR A 292 -19.59 11.13 8.72
N PRO A 293 -19.32 12.42 8.99
CA PRO A 293 -17.98 12.94 9.24
C PRO A 293 -17.33 12.45 10.54
N GLU A 294 -18.10 11.81 11.44
CA GLU A 294 -17.57 11.30 12.71
C GLU A 294 -16.89 9.93 12.58
N ASN A 295 -17.01 9.29 11.42
CA ASN A 295 -16.29 8.04 11.16
C ASN A 295 -14.85 8.30 10.70
N ASN A 296 -14.06 7.24 10.69
CA ASN A 296 -12.71 7.30 10.17
C ASN A 296 -12.66 6.59 8.81
N PHE A 297 -11.95 7.19 7.86
CA PHE A 297 -11.77 6.64 6.51
C PHE A 297 -10.27 6.52 6.24
N ILE A 298 -9.82 5.32 5.94
CA ILE A 298 -8.43 5.02 5.58
C ILE A 298 -8.47 4.36 4.22
N LEU A 299 -7.95 5.06 3.23
CA LEU A 299 -7.91 4.65 1.84
C LEU A 299 -6.48 4.28 1.46
N SER A 300 -6.25 3.15 0.80
CA SER A 300 -4.96 2.85 0.19
C SER A 300 -5.00 3.05 -1.32
N SER A 301 -3.90 3.54 -1.88
CA SER A 301 -3.73 3.71 -3.32
C SER A 301 -2.25 3.64 -3.71
N ARG A 302 -1.96 3.38 -4.97
CA ARG A 302 -0.68 3.81 -5.54
C ARG A 302 -0.69 5.34 -5.68
N PRO A 303 0.48 6.01 -5.82
CA PRO A 303 0.50 7.44 -6.08
C PRO A 303 -0.32 7.76 -7.34
N ILE A 304 -1.30 8.62 -7.23
CA ILE A 304 -2.12 9.13 -8.32
C ILE A 304 -1.83 10.62 -8.43
N SER A 305 -1.80 11.16 -9.64
CA SER A 305 -1.47 12.56 -9.90
C SER A 305 -2.40 13.56 -9.20
N ASP A 306 -3.66 13.18 -8.97
CA ASP A 306 -4.67 14.09 -8.44
C ASP A 306 -5.62 13.37 -7.47
N PHE A 307 -5.58 13.76 -6.20
CA PHE A 307 -6.64 13.49 -5.21
C PHE A 307 -7.58 14.69 -5.06
N ILE A 308 -7.75 15.50 -6.14
CA ILE A 308 -8.53 16.76 -6.09
C ILE A 308 -9.95 16.53 -5.57
N ALA A 309 -10.59 15.44 -5.99
CA ALA A 309 -11.92 15.08 -5.51
C ALA A 309 -11.96 14.67 -4.03
N LEU A 310 -10.80 14.37 -3.44
CA LEU A 310 -10.62 13.97 -2.04
C LEU A 310 -9.93 15.07 -1.22
N SER A 311 -10.21 16.32 -1.48
CA SER A 311 -9.59 17.49 -0.84
C SER A 311 -9.66 17.51 0.70
N LYS A 312 -10.60 16.76 1.29
CA LYS A 312 -10.72 16.59 2.75
C LYS A 312 -9.79 15.52 3.33
N PHE A 313 -9.12 14.75 2.47
CA PHE A 313 -8.28 13.65 2.92
C PHE A 313 -6.83 14.12 3.08
N ASP A 314 -6.27 13.87 4.24
CA ASP A 314 -4.83 14.01 4.46
C ASP A 314 -4.10 12.88 3.73
N VAL A 315 -3.15 13.22 2.88
CA VAL A 315 -2.38 12.24 2.10
C VAL A 315 -1.07 11.93 2.81
N TYR A 316 -0.81 10.66 3.03
CA TYR A 316 0.44 10.13 3.57
C TYR A 316 1.06 9.14 2.60
N GLU A 317 2.38 9.13 2.54
CA GLU A 317 3.14 8.19 1.73
C GLU A 317 3.71 7.08 2.63
N LEU A 318 3.48 5.82 2.28
CA LEU A 318 4.09 4.68 2.98
C LEU A 318 5.61 4.71 2.74
N ALA A 319 6.37 4.84 3.82
CA ALA A 319 7.82 4.95 3.73
C ALA A 319 8.43 3.61 3.28
N PRO A 320 9.43 3.64 2.40
CA PRO A 320 10.26 2.48 2.13
C PRO A 320 10.91 1.97 3.42
N PHE A 321 11.31 0.71 3.45
CA PHE A 321 12.00 0.13 4.60
C PHE A 321 13.29 0.88 4.92
N THR A 322 13.60 0.96 6.21
CA THR A 322 14.98 1.23 6.64
C THR A 322 15.82 -0.04 6.48
N LYS A 323 17.14 0.11 6.58
CA LYS A 323 18.08 -1.02 6.55
C LYS A 323 17.71 -2.07 7.62
N GLU A 324 17.40 -1.58 8.83
CA GLU A 324 17.02 -2.41 9.97
C GLU A 324 15.72 -3.18 9.69
N GLN A 325 14.70 -2.52 9.12
CA GLN A 325 13.44 -3.17 8.73
C GLN A 325 13.65 -4.23 7.64
N ALA A 326 14.51 -3.96 6.65
CA ALA A 326 14.86 -4.91 5.61
C ALA A 326 15.57 -6.15 6.18
N LEU A 327 16.54 -5.96 7.06
CA LEU A 327 17.25 -7.05 7.74
C LEU A 327 16.31 -7.84 8.64
N GLN A 328 15.42 -7.16 9.37
CA GLN A 328 14.41 -7.80 10.21
C GLN A 328 13.45 -8.66 9.39
N LEU A 329 13.01 -8.19 8.21
CA LEU A 329 12.18 -9.01 7.32
C LEU A 329 12.93 -10.28 6.90
N ILE A 330 14.20 -10.17 6.48
CA ILE A 330 15.00 -11.36 6.11
C ILE A 330 15.08 -12.34 7.29
N ASP A 331 15.31 -11.84 8.50
CA ASP A 331 15.43 -12.68 9.69
C ASP A 331 14.12 -13.44 9.98
N GLN A 332 12.96 -12.80 9.82
CA GLN A 332 11.64 -13.39 10.05
C GLN A 332 11.20 -14.35 8.93
N LEU A 333 11.61 -14.12 7.67
CA LEU A 333 11.22 -14.99 6.57
C LEU A 333 11.76 -16.42 6.77
N VAL A 334 10.86 -17.39 6.72
CA VAL A 334 11.23 -18.82 6.68
C VAL A 334 11.48 -19.22 5.24
N TYR A 335 12.75 -19.24 4.87
CA TYR A 335 13.21 -19.63 3.53
C TYR A 335 14.26 -20.69 3.64
N ARG A 336 14.04 -21.86 3.01
CA ARG A 336 14.94 -23.02 3.00
C ARG A 336 15.55 -23.34 4.38
N PRO A 337 14.74 -23.78 5.34
CA PRO A 337 15.21 -24.09 6.69
C PRO A 337 16.28 -25.20 6.70
N GLU A 338 16.36 -26.02 5.64
CA GLU A 338 17.38 -27.03 5.39
C GLU A 338 18.77 -26.43 5.00
N SER A 339 18.82 -25.17 4.56
CA SER A 339 20.05 -24.49 4.15
C SER A 339 20.09 -23.07 4.73
N PRO A 340 20.20 -22.90 6.05
CA PRO A 340 20.11 -21.60 6.72
C PRO A 340 21.28 -20.67 6.35
N GLU A 341 22.43 -21.22 5.91
CA GLU A 341 23.60 -20.47 5.46
C GLU A 341 23.32 -19.59 4.24
N LEU A 342 22.38 -20.01 3.37
CA LEU A 342 21.99 -19.22 2.19
C LEU A 342 21.35 -17.89 2.62
N LYS A 343 20.37 -17.98 3.54
CA LYS A 343 19.68 -16.80 4.08
C LYS A 343 20.65 -15.92 4.86
N ALA A 344 21.57 -16.51 5.64
CA ALA A 344 22.58 -15.78 6.39
C ALA A 344 23.57 -15.05 5.46
N SER A 345 23.96 -15.67 4.33
CA SER A 345 24.83 -15.04 3.33
C SER A 345 24.11 -13.89 2.63
N PHE A 346 22.87 -14.08 2.21
CA PHE A 346 22.05 -13.01 1.62
C PHE A 346 21.89 -11.81 2.58
N ARG A 347 21.56 -12.10 3.84
CA ARG A 347 21.43 -11.08 4.88
C ARG A 347 22.70 -10.24 5.04
N ARG A 348 23.86 -10.91 5.06
CA ARG A 348 25.15 -10.23 5.14
C ARG A 348 25.41 -9.36 3.92
N GLU A 349 25.13 -9.86 2.72
CA GLU A 349 25.33 -9.11 1.49
C GLU A 349 24.40 -7.90 1.40
N VAL A 350 23.14 -8.01 1.88
CA VAL A 350 22.25 -6.85 2.02
C VAL A 350 22.85 -5.82 2.98
N ASP A 351 23.40 -6.26 4.10
CA ASP A 351 23.99 -5.38 5.10
C ASP A 351 25.28 -4.70 4.61
N GLU A 352 26.17 -5.41 3.93
CA GLU A 352 27.51 -4.94 3.55
C GLU A 352 27.54 -4.19 2.21
N SER A 353 26.66 -4.52 1.26
CA SER A 353 26.80 -4.10 -0.14
C SER A 353 25.47 -3.72 -0.81
N LEU A 354 24.44 -4.60 -0.78
CA LEU A 354 23.24 -4.40 -1.59
C LEU A 354 22.41 -3.20 -1.12
N TRP A 355 22.49 -2.84 0.16
CA TRP A 355 21.83 -1.64 0.67
C TRP A 355 22.29 -0.36 -0.05
N GLU A 356 23.56 -0.26 -0.38
CA GLU A 356 24.09 0.92 -1.08
C GLU A 356 23.93 0.82 -2.60
N THR A 357 24.05 -0.39 -3.15
CA THR A 357 24.09 -0.59 -4.61
C THR A 357 22.73 -0.87 -5.23
N HIS A 358 21.76 -1.44 -4.48
CA HIS A 358 20.44 -1.85 -4.96
C HIS A 358 19.34 -1.36 -4.03
N ARG A 359 19.47 -0.14 -3.53
CA ARG A 359 18.61 0.43 -2.50
C ARG A 359 17.12 0.32 -2.86
N ASP A 360 16.73 0.71 -4.07
CA ASP A 360 15.34 0.69 -4.56
C ASP A 360 14.69 -0.69 -4.49
N PHE A 361 15.51 -1.76 -4.52
CA PHE A 361 15.02 -3.13 -4.41
C PHE A 361 14.95 -3.58 -2.97
N VAL A 362 15.99 -3.32 -2.17
CA VAL A 362 16.07 -3.83 -0.79
C VAL A 362 15.16 -3.06 0.17
N GLU A 363 14.84 -1.81 -0.10
CA GLU A 363 13.89 -1.03 0.69
C GLU A 363 12.42 -1.37 0.38
N ASN A 364 12.15 -2.19 -0.64
CA ASN A 364 10.83 -2.67 -0.98
C ASN A 364 10.65 -4.13 -0.50
N PRO A 365 9.71 -4.40 0.43
CA PRO A 365 9.54 -5.74 1.02
C PRO A 365 9.32 -6.88 0.02
N LEU A 366 8.54 -6.61 -1.04
CA LEU A 366 8.29 -7.63 -2.07
C LEU A 366 9.54 -7.90 -2.89
N LEU A 367 10.21 -6.86 -3.37
CA LEU A 367 11.42 -7.00 -4.18
C LEU A 367 12.54 -7.66 -3.38
N LEU A 368 12.70 -7.30 -2.10
CA LEU A 368 13.64 -7.94 -1.18
C LEU A 368 13.36 -9.45 -1.03
N THR A 369 12.09 -9.81 -0.87
CA THR A 369 11.68 -11.24 -0.79
C THR A 369 12.03 -11.98 -2.10
N ILE A 370 11.78 -11.37 -3.24
CA ILE A 370 12.13 -11.95 -4.55
C ILE A 370 13.64 -12.06 -4.71
N MET A 371 14.41 -11.06 -4.26
CA MET A 371 15.88 -11.12 -4.26
C MET A 371 16.38 -12.31 -3.45
N LEU A 372 15.84 -12.53 -2.26
CA LEU A 372 16.18 -13.71 -1.46
C LEU A 372 15.88 -15.02 -2.21
N MET A 373 14.73 -15.10 -2.89
CA MET A 373 14.33 -16.30 -3.63
C MET A 373 15.22 -16.58 -4.85
N THR A 374 15.78 -15.56 -5.44
CA THR A 374 16.62 -15.65 -6.65
C THR A 374 18.12 -15.67 -6.35
N TYR A 375 18.53 -15.33 -5.14
CA TYR A 375 19.91 -15.14 -4.72
C TYR A 375 20.86 -16.32 -5.01
N GLU A 376 20.38 -17.55 -4.82
CA GLU A 376 21.19 -18.75 -5.08
C GLU A 376 21.57 -18.92 -6.55
N ARG A 377 20.71 -18.43 -7.46
CA ARG A 377 20.86 -18.67 -8.91
C ARG A 377 21.75 -17.65 -9.60
N TYR A 378 21.76 -16.42 -9.10
CA TYR A 378 22.41 -15.31 -9.75
C TYR A 378 23.49 -14.70 -8.85
N ALA A 379 24.74 -14.84 -9.26
CA ALA A 379 25.88 -14.22 -8.57
C ALA A 379 25.86 -12.68 -8.57
N ARG A 380 24.95 -12.06 -9.31
CA ARG A 380 24.72 -10.61 -9.36
C ARG A 380 23.25 -10.32 -9.53
N ILE A 381 22.72 -9.41 -8.72
CA ILE A 381 21.34 -8.96 -8.79
C ILE A 381 21.21 -7.90 -9.89
N PRO A 382 20.23 -8.04 -10.84
CA PRO A 382 20.09 -7.12 -11.95
C PRO A 382 19.55 -5.75 -11.51
N TYR A 383 20.12 -4.67 -12.01
CA TYR A 383 19.63 -3.30 -11.78
C TYR A 383 18.29 -3.02 -12.48
N LYS A 384 18.03 -3.67 -13.62
CA LYS A 384 16.84 -3.43 -14.43
C LYS A 384 15.66 -4.29 -13.98
N ARG A 385 14.52 -3.67 -13.72
CA ARG A 385 13.28 -4.34 -13.25
C ARG A 385 12.86 -5.48 -14.17
N HIS A 386 12.88 -5.28 -15.48
CA HIS A 386 12.47 -6.33 -16.45
C HIS A 386 13.36 -7.58 -16.40
N VAL A 387 14.68 -7.42 -16.16
CA VAL A 387 15.60 -8.56 -15.99
C VAL A 387 15.27 -9.30 -14.70
N PHE A 388 14.98 -8.56 -13.64
CA PHE A 388 14.60 -9.11 -12.35
C PHE A 388 13.30 -9.95 -12.41
N TYR A 389 12.23 -9.43 -13.06
CA TYR A 389 10.98 -10.18 -13.22
C TYR A 389 11.13 -11.39 -14.16
N ARG A 390 11.94 -11.28 -15.21
CA ARG A 390 12.31 -12.41 -16.07
C ARG A 390 12.94 -13.53 -15.24
N ASP A 391 13.97 -13.19 -14.49
CA ASP A 391 14.74 -14.16 -13.73
C ASP A 391 13.91 -14.78 -12.60
N THR A 392 13.04 -13.98 -11.99
CA THR A 392 12.06 -14.47 -11.01
C THR A 392 11.10 -15.48 -11.63
N PHE A 393 10.53 -15.16 -12.78
CA PHE A 393 9.62 -16.05 -13.49
C PHE A 393 10.28 -17.40 -13.81
N PHE A 394 11.48 -17.39 -14.41
CA PHE A 394 12.20 -18.62 -14.72
C PHE A 394 12.60 -19.38 -13.44
N THR A 395 12.93 -18.67 -12.35
CA THR A 395 13.19 -19.31 -11.06
C THR A 395 11.94 -20.01 -10.51
N LEU A 396 10.76 -19.39 -10.58
CA LEU A 396 9.50 -20.01 -10.18
C LEU A 396 9.17 -21.22 -11.05
N ALA A 397 9.36 -21.11 -12.37
CA ALA A 397 9.08 -22.17 -13.32
C ALA A 397 9.99 -23.41 -13.15
N GLU A 398 11.26 -23.22 -12.75
CA GLU A 398 12.23 -24.29 -12.60
C GLU A 398 12.31 -24.88 -11.18
N LYS A 399 12.12 -24.03 -10.13
CA LYS A 399 12.30 -24.46 -8.72
C LYS A 399 11.21 -25.41 -8.20
N HIS A 400 10.05 -25.44 -8.80
CA HIS A 400 9.03 -26.43 -8.42
C HIS A 400 9.48 -27.88 -8.65
N ASP A 401 10.48 -28.10 -9.52
CA ASP A 401 11.04 -29.43 -9.76
C ASP A 401 12.13 -29.84 -8.76
N ALA A 402 12.83 -28.87 -8.16
CA ALA A 402 14.02 -29.14 -7.34
C ALA A 402 13.75 -29.42 -5.84
N THR A 403 12.59 -29.04 -5.30
CA THR A 403 12.33 -29.11 -3.85
C THR A 403 11.75 -30.44 -3.36
N LYS A 404 11.40 -31.38 -4.26
CA LYS A 404 10.96 -32.71 -3.88
C LYS A 404 11.84 -33.77 -4.59
N ILE A 405 12.79 -34.31 -3.86
CA ILE A 405 13.61 -35.46 -4.29
C ILE A 405 12.69 -36.57 -4.83
N GLY A 406 12.66 -36.77 -6.14
CA GLY A 406 12.02 -37.90 -6.80
C GLY A 406 10.60 -37.69 -7.36
N PHE A 407 10.08 -36.46 -7.45
CA PHE A 407 8.78 -36.18 -8.09
C PHE A 407 8.89 -35.01 -9.06
N GLU A 408 9.16 -35.30 -10.34
CA GLU A 408 8.93 -34.33 -11.43
C GLU A 408 7.42 -34.15 -11.59
N ARG A 409 6.89 -33.00 -11.17
CA ARG A 409 5.52 -32.60 -11.56
C ARG A 409 5.57 -32.13 -13.00
N ALA A 410 5.28 -33.01 -13.92
CA ALA A 410 5.07 -32.61 -15.31
C ALA A 410 3.93 -31.60 -15.38
N TYR A 411 4.18 -30.43 -16.01
CA TYR A 411 3.12 -29.46 -16.33
C TYR A 411 1.99 -30.17 -17.06
N ARG A 412 0.74 -29.88 -16.67
CA ARG A 412 -0.45 -30.49 -17.28
C ARG A 412 -0.56 -30.14 -18.76
N THR A 413 -0.20 -28.90 -19.10
CA THR A 413 -0.13 -28.41 -20.47
C THR A 413 1.06 -28.95 -21.25
N LYS A 414 2.06 -29.53 -20.55
CA LYS A 414 3.36 -29.96 -21.12
C LYS A 414 4.15 -28.84 -21.81
N MET A 415 3.86 -27.58 -21.46
CA MET A 415 4.58 -26.41 -21.94
C MET A 415 5.93 -26.29 -21.27
N THR A 416 6.91 -25.71 -21.99
CA THR A 416 8.18 -25.28 -21.41
C THR A 416 8.02 -23.92 -20.73
N PRO A 417 8.95 -23.48 -19.86
CA PRO A 417 8.92 -22.14 -19.29
C PRO A 417 8.83 -21.02 -20.33
N GLU A 418 9.50 -21.17 -21.48
CA GLU A 418 9.47 -20.22 -22.60
C GLU A 418 8.09 -20.17 -23.26
N GLU A 419 7.42 -21.31 -23.43
CA GLU A 419 6.06 -21.38 -23.97
C GLU A 419 5.06 -20.75 -22.99
N PHE A 420 5.22 -20.95 -21.69
CA PHE A 420 4.43 -20.24 -20.67
C PHE A 420 4.66 -18.74 -20.72
N ALA A 421 5.91 -18.27 -20.90
CA ALA A 421 6.21 -16.86 -21.05
C ALA A 421 5.45 -16.25 -22.25
N LEU A 422 5.43 -16.93 -23.41
CA LEU A 422 4.69 -16.49 -24.58
C LEU A 422 3.17 -16.40 -24.34
N VAL A 423 2.59 -17.37 -23.62
CA VAL A 423 1.17 -17.34 -23.24
C VAL A 423 0.90 -16.17 -22.29
N LEU A 424 1.75 -15.97 -21.28
CA LEU A 424 1.64 -14.87 -20.35
C LEU A 424 1.80 -13.50 -21.03
N GLU A 425 2.71 -13.36 -21.98
CA GLU A 425 2.88 -12.14 -22.77
C GLU A 425 1.56 -11.71 -23.43
N GLU A 426 0.87 -12.61 -24.12
CA GLU A 426 -0.39 -12.27 -24.80
C GLU A 426 -1.54 -12.13 -23.80
N PHE A 427 -1.65 -13.03 -22.82
CA PHE A 427 -2.68 -12.97 -21.79
C PHE A 427 -2.60 -11.68 -20.97
N CYS A 428 -1.41 -11.36 -20.44
CA CYS A 428 -1.19 -10.16 -19.65
C CYS A 428 -1.45 -8.88 -20.44
N THR A 429 -1.04 -8.83 -21.73
CA THR A 429 -1.30 -7.66 -22.56
C THR A 429 -2.80 -7.43 -22.76
N ARG A 430 -3.56 -8.47 -23.11
CA ARG A 430 -5.01 -8.34 -23.30
C ARG A 430 -5.71 -7.88 -22.02
N THR A 431 -5.39 -8.53 -20.91
CA THR A 431 -6.00 -8.24 -19.62
C THR A 431 -5.57 -6.87 -19.07
N TYR A 432 -4.35 -6.44 -19.33
CA TYR A 432 -3.84 -5.11 -18.96
C TYR A 432 -4.57 -3.99 -19.72
N PHE A 433 -4.75 -4.14 -21.04
CA PHE A 433 -5.50 -3.17 -21.87
C PHE A 433 -7.00 -3.12 -21.50
N ASP A 434 -7.57 -4.25 -21.06
CA ASP A 434 -8.95 -4.31 -20.55
C ASP A 434 -9.07 -3.88 -19.09
N GLU A 435 -7.96 -3.45 -18.46
CA GLU A 435 -7.91 -3.05 -17.04
C GLU A 435 -8.44 -4.15 -16.11
N LYS A 436 -8.09 -5.40 -16.41
CA LYS A 436 -8.57 -6.57 -15.69
C LYS A 436 -7.42 -7.25 -14.93
N PHE A 437 -7.54 -7.32 -13.59
CA PHE A 437 -6.50 -7.87 -12.69
C PHE A 437 -6.92 -9.16 -12.02
N GLU A 438 -8.23 -9.41 -11.99
CA GLU A 438 -8.86 -10.61 -11.45
C GLU A 438 -9.84 -11.19 -12.46
N PHE A 439 -10.00 -12.51 -12.45
CA PHE A 439 -10.76 -13.23 -13.44
C PHE A 439 -11.66 -14.28 -12.80
N THR A 440 -12.96 -14.26 -13.07
CA THR A 440 -13.82 -15.40 -12.81
C THR A 440 -13.42 -16.58 -13.70
N ASP A 441 -14.01 -17.76 -13.46
CA ASP A 441 -13.76 -18.91 -14.31
C ASP A 441 -14.15 -18.66 -15.77
N GLU A 442 -15.27 -17.98 -16.00
CA GLU A 442 -15.78 -17.65 -17.35
C GLU A 442 -14.89 -16.59 -18.02
N GLU A 443 -14.48 -15.56 -17.31
CA GLU A 443 -13.61 -14.51 -17.82
C GLU A 443 -12.25 -15.07 -18.20
N PHE A 444 -11.65 -15.91 -17.34
CA PHE A 444 -10.39 -16.56 -17.66
C PHE A 444 -10.49 -17.40 -18.93
N ALA A 445 -11.57 -18.19 -19.08
CA ALA A 445 -11.82 -18.98 -20.28
C ALA A 445 -11.99 -18.09 -21.51
N ALA A 446 -12.73 -16.98 -21.41
CA ALA A 446 -12.92 -16.04 -22.51
C ALA A 446 -11.61 -15.36 -22.96
N TYR A 447 -10.67 -15.09 -22.04
CA TYR A 447 -9.32 -14.64 -22.44
C TYR A 447 -8.50 -15.75 -23.06
N PHE A 448 -8.57 -16.97 -22.51
CA PHE A 448 -7.89 -18.13 -23.05
C PHE A 448 -8.29 -18.39 -24.52
N ASP A 449 -9.56 -18.34 -24.84
CA ASP A 449 -10.08 -18.55 -26.20
C ASP A 449 -9.61 -17.49 -27.20
N LYS A 450 -9.18 -16.31 -26.74
CA LYS A 450 -8.63 -15.24 -27.57
C LYS A 450 -7.13 -15.35 -27.82
N LEU A 451 -6.42 -16.29 -27.18
CA LEU A 451 -4.96 -16.41 -27.28
C LEU A 451 -4.53 -16.99 -28.62
N LYS A 452 -4.00 -16.14 -29.50
CA LYS A 452 -3.48 -16.56 -30.83
C LYS A 452 -2.16 -17.32 -30.72
N VAL A 453 -1.40 -17.11 -29.65
CA VAL A 453 -0.12 -17.79 -29.41
C VAL A 453 -0.29 -19.31 -29.31
N LEU A 454 -1.46 -19.79 -28.88
CA LEU A 454 -1.76 -21.22 -28.75
C LEU A 454 -1.69 -21.97 -30.11
N GLU A 455 -2.01 -21.31 -31.21
CA GLU A 455 -1.87 -21.87 -32.58
C GLU A 455 -0.41 -22.17 -32.92
N ARG A 456 0.54 -21.39 -32.35
CA ARG A 456 1.99 -21.53 -32.57
C ARG A 456 2.62 -22.60 -31.68
N ILE A 457 2.10 -22.78 -30.48
CA ILE A 457 2.63 -23.74 -29.47
C ILE A 457 2.34 -25.18 -29.91
N ASN A 458 1.34 -25.41 -30.77
CA ASN A 458 0.97 -26.74 -31.30
C ASN A 458 0.81 -27.84 -30.26
N LYS A 459 0.33 -27.47 -29.06
CA LYS A 459 0.00 -28.39 -27.97
C LYS A 459 -1.48 -28.32 -27.66
N ARG A 460 -2.09 -29.48 -27.39
CA ARG A 460 -3.50 -29.55 -26.99
C ARG A 460 -3.61 -29.70 -25.49
N PHE A 461 -4.20 -28.70 -24.84
CA PHE A 461 -4.53 -28.71 -23.42
C PHE A 461 -5.82 -27.90 -23.18
N SER A 462 -6.47 -28.15 -22.07
CA SER A 462 -7.68 -27.44 -21.69
C SER A 462 -7.36 -26.13 -20.95
N VAL A 463 -8.32 -25.21 -20.90
CA VAL A 463 -8.22 -24.03 -20.05
C VAL A 463 -7.99 -24.42 -18.58
N GLN A 464 -8.56 -25.56 -18.16
CA GLN A 464 -8.38 -26.04 -16.79
C GLN A 464 -6.93 -26.50 -16.52
N ASP A 465 -6.26 -27.10 -17.51
CA ASP A 465 -4.85 -27.45 -17.39
C ASP A 465 -3.98 -26.21 -17.23
N LEU A 466 -4.27 -25.13 -17.98
CA LEU A 466 -3.55 -23.85 -17.87
C LEU A 466 -3.80 -23.19 -16.51
N LYS A 467 -5.06 -23.15 -16.04
CA LYS A 467 -5.39 -22.63 -14.70
C LYS A 467 -4.61 -23.35 -13.60
N MET A 468 -4.57 -24.68 -13.68
CA MET A 468 -3.84 -25.51 -12.71
C MET A 468 -2.33 -25.27 -12.79
N ASP A 469 -1.77 -25.12 -13.99
CA ASP A 469 -0.36 -24.82 -14.14
C ASP A 469 -0.03 -23.42 -13.61
N PHE A 470 -0.83 -22.41 -13.91
CA PHE A 470 -0.61 -21.05 -13.40
C PHE A 470 -0.73 -20.94 -11.87
N THR A 471 -1.66 -21.70 -11.27
CA THR A 471 -1.92 -21.60 -9.83
C THR A 471 -1.08 -22.57 -9.00
N LEU A 472 -0.85 -23.80 -9.44
CA LEU A 472 -0.22 -24.83 -8.61
C LEU A 472 1.22 -25.13 -9.02
N ASN A 473 1.55 -24.98 -10.31
CA ASN A 473 2.87 -25.36 -10.80
C ASN A 473 3.82 -24.17 -10.96
N LEU A 474 3.38 -23.09 -11.61
CA LEU A 474 4.14 -21.84 -11.73
C LEU A 474 3.97 -20.94 -10.52
N CYS A 475 2.87 -21.09 -9.78
CA CYS A 475 2.52 -20.22 -8.66
C CYS A 475 2.57 -18.72 -8.99
N ILE A 476 2.25 -18.34 -10.23
CA ILE A 476 2.22 -16.95 -10.67
C ILE A 476 0.84 -16.31 -10.46
N MET A 477 -0.17 -17.14 -10.30
CA MET A 477 -1.54 -16.76 -9.94
C MET A 477 -2.02 -17.57 -8.74
N TYR A 478 -3.05 -17.06 -8.08
CA TYR A 478 -3.77 -17.80 -7.02
C TYR A 478 -5.28 -17.74 -7.29
N TYR A 479 -6.01 -18.68 -6.69
CA TYR A 479 -7.46 -18.73 -6.75
C TYR A 479 -8.02 -18.50 -5.35
N GLU A 480 -8.83 -17.45 -5.21
CA GLU A 480 -9.45 -17.09 -3.93
C GLU A 480 -10.81 -16.43 -4.18
N SER A 481 -11.78 -16.72 -3.33
CA SER A 481 -13.14 -16.13 -3.41
C SER A 481 -13.80 -16.24 -4.79
N GLY A 482 -13.52 -17.33 -5.53
CA GLY A 482 -14.10 -17.56 -6.86
C GLY A 482 -13.40 -16.87 -8.01
N LYS A 483 -12.23 -16.25 -7.78
CA LYS A 483 -11.48 -15.50 -8.79
C LYS A 483 -10.01 -15.93 -8.84
N TYR A 484 -9.42 -15.83 -10.03
CA TYR A 484 -7.98 -15.94 -10.28
C TYR A 484 -7.35 -14.56 -10.24
N SER A 485 -6.23 -14.39 -9.53
CA SER A 485 -5.48 -13.15 -9.46
C SER A 485 -3.99 -13.44 -9.62
N PHE A 486 -3.23 -12.50 -10.21
CA PHE A 486 -1.77 -12.57 -10.17
C PHE A 486 -1.29 -12.45 -8.72
N ILE A 487 -0.24 -13.20 -8.35
CA ILE A 487 0.42 -13.06 -7.04
C ILE A 487 0.80 -11.61 -6.77
N HIS A 488 1.28 -10.94 -7.80
CA HIS A 488 1.51 -9.51 -7.79
C HIS A 488 1.29 -8.94 -9.19
N ARG A 489 0.63 -7.79 -9.26
CA ARG A 489 0.29 -7.09 -10.50
C ARG A 489 1.50 -6.79 -11.38
N SER A 490 2.68 -6.57 -10.80
CA SER A 490 3.90 -6.30 -11.56
C SER A 490 4.35 -7.42 -12.50
N PHE A 491 3.92 -8.67 -12.28
CA PHE A 491 4.11 -9.73 -13.27
C PHE A 491 3.28 -9.50 -14.53
N GLN A 492 2.02 -9.06 -14.38
CA GLN A 492 1.19 -8.67 -15.51
C GLN A 492 1.81 -7.48 -16.26
N GLU A 493 2.28 -6.48 -15.52
CA GLU A 493 2.98 -5.31 -16.06
C GLU A 493 4.23 -5.72 -16.86
N TYR A 494 5.07 -6.61 -16.30
CA TYR A 494 6.28 -7.12 -16.95
C TYR A 494 5.98 -7.86 -18.27
N PHE A 495 5.06 -8.84 -18.24
CA PHE A 495 4.74 -9.60 -19.44
C PHE A 495 4.05 -8.76 -20.50
N CYS A 496 3.25 -7.76 -20.10
CA CYS A 496 2.70 -6.77 -21.01
C CYS A 496 3.82 -5.95 -21.68
N ALA A 497 4.73 -5.39 -20.90
CA ALA A 497 5.88 -4.65 -21.42
C ALA A 497 6.73 -5.49 -22.38
N LEU A 498 6.99 -6.76 -22.03
CA LEU A 498 7.75 -7.70 -22.87
C LEU A 498 7.04 -7.98 -24.20
N HIS A 499 5.72 -8.15 -24.18
CA HIS A 499 4.95 -8.32 -25.43
C HIS A 499 4.98 -7.07 -26.30
N LEU A 500 4.74 -5.89 -25.71
CA LEU A 500 4.74 -4.62 -26.41
C LEU A 500 6.10 -4.28 -27.03
N SER A 501 7.22 -4.64 -26.39
CA SER A 501 8.57 -4.42 -26.92
C SER A 501 8.82 -5.13 -28.26
N LYS A 502 8.07 -6.22 -28.50
CA LYS A 502 8.15 -7.04 -29.72
C LYS A 502 7.14 -6.60 -30.81
N ALA A 503 6.30 -5.60 -30.51
CA ALA A 503 5.28 -5.11 -31.45
C ALA A 503 5.91 -4.57 -32.73
N PHE A 504 5.16 -4.68 -33.85
CA PHE A 504 5.54 -4.06 -35.13
C PHE A 504 5.47 -2.54 -35.01
N ASP A 505 6.27 -1.84 -35.79
CA ASP A 505 6.36 -0.37 -35.78
C ASP A 505 4.99 0.31 -35.94
N SER A 506 4.11 -0.22 -36.78
CA SER A 506 2.74 0.27 -36.94
C SER A 506 1.85 0.18 -35.69
N GLY A 507 2.25 -0.62 -34.70
CA GLY A 507 1.54 -0.78 -33.42
C GLY A 507 1.87 0.32 -32.42
N PHE A 508 3.02 0.98 -32.54
CA PHE A 508 3.50 1.91 -31.51
C PHE A 508 2.62 3.17 -31.37
N ARG A 509 1.95 3.63 -32.44
CA ARG A 509 0.99 4.73 -32.33
C ARG A 509 -0.22 4.37 -31.46
N LYS A 510 -0.68 3.10 -31.50
CA LYS A 510 -1.77 2.61 -30.62
C LYS A 510 -1.29 2.49 -29.19
N ILE A 511 -0.04 2.07 -28.96
CA ILE A 511 0.59 2.02 -27.65
C ILE A 511 0.66 3.43 -27.07
N TRP A 512 1.15 4.40 -27.82
CA TRP A 512 1.17 5.80 -27.41
C TRP A 512 -0.22 6.29 -26.98
N ASN A 513 -1.23 6.17 -27.87
CA ASN A 513 -2.59 6.64 -27.58
C ASN A 513 -3.16 5.98 -26.32
N PHE A 514 -2.92 4.68 -26.13
CA PHE A 514 -3.36 3.99 -24.91
C PHE A 514 -2.76 4.61 -23.64
N PHE A 515 -1.46 4.87 -23.64
CA PHE A 515 -0.81 5.45 -22.48
C PHE A 515 -1.27 6.90 -22.21
N GLU A 516 -1.53 7.70 -23.23
CA GLU A 516 -2.10 9.04 -23.06
C GLU A 516 -3.54 9.03 -22.53
N GLU A 517 -4.39 8.14 -23.05
CA GLU A 517 -5.78 8.03 -22.61
C GLU A 517 -5.94 7.54 -21.17
N LYS A 518 -4.96 6.79 -20.65
CA LYS A 518 -4.98 6.17 -19.33
C LYS A 518 -4.01 6.82 -18.32
N LYS A 519 -3.65 8.06 -18.56
CA LYS A 519 -2.64 8.81 -17.82
C LYS A 519 -2.75 8.68 -16.31
N SER A 520 -3.92 8.89 -15.73
CA SER A 520 -4.12 8.88 -14.26
C SER A 520 -3.75 7.55 -13.61
N ARG A 521 -3.91 6.45 -14.33
CA ARG A 521 -3.61 5.11 -13.84
C ARG A 521 -2.17 4.70 -14.09
N LEU A 522 -1.63 5.08 -15.24
CA LEU A 522 -0.31 4.62 -15.70
C LEU A 522 0.84 5.28 -14.94
N CYS A 523 0.61 6.44 -14.34
CA CYS A 523 1.57 7.04 -13.42
C CYS A 523 1.91 6.15 -12.21
N THR A 524 1.16 5.07 -12.00
CA THR A 524 1.24 4.21 -10.81
C THR A 524 1.86 2.84 -11.07
N ASP A 525 2.11 2.46 -12.34
CA ASP A 525 2.70 1.17 -12.69
C ASP A 525 4.04 1.30 -13.42
N TYR A 526 4.74 0.17 -13.59
CA TYR A 526 6.05 0.12 -14.20
C TYR A 526 6.04 -0.41 -15.64
N THR A 527 4.88 -0.51 -16.28
CA THR A 527 4.76 -1.12 -17.61
C THR A 527 5.55 -0.34 -18.66
N PHE A 528 5.33 0.99 -18.73
CA PHE A 528 6.05 1.82 -19.70
C PHE A 528 7.55 1.91 -19.37
N ASP A 529 7.88 1.97 -18.08
CA ASP A 529 9.24 1.98 -17.58
C ASP A 529 10.03 0.75 -18.05
N MET A 530 9.46 -0.44 -17.85
CA MET A 530 10.03 -1.70 -18.33
C MET A 530 10.01 -1.82 -19.86
N LEU A 531 8.99 -1.29 -20.53
CA LEU A 531 8.91 -1.24 -22.00
C LEU A 531 10.04 -0.41 -22.59
N TYR A 532 10.31 0.76 -21.99
CA TYR A 532 11.45 1.60 -22.41
C TYR A 532 12.78 0.85 -22.23
N ASP A 533 12.98 0.23 -21.06
CA ASP A 533 14.19 -0.54 -20.77
C ASP A 533 14.41 -1.74 -21.72
N LEU A 534 13.32 -2.35 -22.21
CA LEU A 534 13.36 -3.47 -23.15
C LEU A 534 13.62 -3.04 -24.60
N ALA A 535 13.15 -1.86 -24.99
CA ALA A 535 13.19 -1.40 -26.39
C ALA A 535 13.45 0.12 -26.50
N PRO A 536 14.53 0.67 -25.91
CA PRO A 536 14.75 2.12 -25.82
C PRO A 536 14.79 2.78 -27.20
N LEU A 537 15.53 2.23 -28.15
CA LEU A 537 15.65 2.80 -29.49
C LEU A 537 14.31 2.81 -30.28
N LYS A 538 13.45 1.82 -30.04
CA LYS A 538 12.11 1.81 -30.66
C LYS A 538 11.22 2.88 -30.05
N ILE A 539 11.23 3.02 -28.74
CA ILE A 539 10.42 4.03 -28.04
C ILE A 539 10.89 5.43 -28.42
N ASP A 540 12.20 5.66 -28.43
CA ASP A 540 12.79 6.92 -28.87
C ASP A 540 12.34 7.30 -30.28
N ARG A 541 12.45 6.37 -31.23
CA ARG A 541 12.13 6.60 -32.64
C ARG A 541 10.62 6.68 -32.92
N LEU A 542 9.80 5.84 -32.28
CA LEU A 542 8.40 5.62 -32.65
C LEU A 542 7.40 6.30 -31.72
N ILE A 543 7.85 6.76 -30.54
CA ILE A 543 7.02 7.48 -29.58
C ILE A 543 7.62 8.84 -29.24
N PHE A 544 8.82 8.90 -28.65
CA PHE A 544 9.38 10.16 -28.12
C PHE A 544 9.65 11.18 -29.22
N LYS A 545 10.35 10.80 -30.28
CA LYS A 545 10.63 11.70 -31.40
C LYS A 545 9.33 12.21 -32.07
N PRO A 546 8.37 11.38 -32.49
CA PRO A 546 7.13 11.87 -33.06
C PRO A 546 6.33 12.76 -32.09
N TYR A 547 6.29 12.42 -30.82
CA TYR A 547 5.64 13.23 -29.80
C TYR A 547 6.23 14.64 -29.71
N LEU A 548 7.55 14.74 -29.52
CA LEU A 548 8.23 16.05 -29.46
C LEU A 548 8.11 16.84 -30.77
N THR A 549 8.17 16.14 -31.92
CA THR A 549 7.95 16.79 -33.22
C THR A 549 6.54 17.39 -33.28
N GLU A 550 5.50 16.65 -32.91
CA GLU A 550 4.11 17.12 -32.89
C GLU A 550 3.92 18.26 -31.87
N LEU A 551 4.57 18.18 -30.69
CA LEU A 551 4.54 19.24 -29.69
C LEU A 551 5.12 20.56 -30.23
N PHE A 552 6.36 20.53 -30.74
CA PHE A 552 7.00 21.75 -31.24
C PHE A 552 6.41 22.27 -32.56
N GLN A 553 5.70 21.45 -33.33
CA GLN A 553 4.91 21.91 -34.47
C GLN A 553 3.68 22.72 -34.07
N ARG A 554 3.12 22.50 -32.88
CA ARG A 554 2.02 23.30 -32.33
C ARG A 554 2.49 24.63 -31.73
N CYS A 555 3.76 24.71 -31.31
CA CYS A 555 4.34 25.94 -30.79
C CYS A 555 4.74 26.89 -31.95
N HIS A 556 4.11 28.07 -32.00
CA HIS A 556 4.32 29.04 -33.07
C HIS A 556 5.53 29.93 -32.82
N GLY A 557 5.94 30.67 -33.81
CA GLY A 557 6.97 31.68 -33.67
C GLY A 557 8.37 31.13 -33.37
N SER A 558 9.17 31.93 -32.70
CA SER A 558 10.53 31.58 -32.26
C SER A 558 10.90 32.36 -31.00
N GLY A 559 11.86 31.87 -30.24
CA GLY A 559 12.30 32.52 -29.01
C GLY A 559 11.21 32.52 -27.94
N GLU A 560 10.88 33.68 -27.41
CA GLU A 560 9.95 33.88 -26.30
C GLU A 560 8.52 33.37 -26.62
N GLU A 561 8.02 33.70 -27.80
CA GLU A 561 6.67 33.31 -28.25
C GLU A 561 6.55 31.76 -28.27
N GLN A 562 7.54 31.07 -28.80
CA GLN A 562 7.56 29.61 -28.86
C GLN A 562 7.67 28.98 -27.45
N TYR A 563 8.37 29.65 -26.52
CA TYR A 563 8.46 29.20 -25.15
C TYR A 563 7.12 29.24 -24.42
N TRP A 564 6.37 30.36 -24.57
CA TRP A 564 5.03 30.47 -23.97
C TRP A 564 4.05 29.45 -24.57
N ASP A 565 4.03 29.27 -25.88
CA ASP A 565 3.21 28.25 -26.52
C ASP A 565 3.57 26.84 -26.01
N PHE A 566 4.86 26.57 -25.82
CA PHE A 566 5.32 25.31 -25.24
C PHE A 566 4.79 25.13 -23.80
N LEU A 567 4.83 26.16 -22.98
CA LEU A 567 4.32 26.07 -21.61
C LEU A 567 2.81 25.81 -21.60
N GLU A 568 2.04 26.53 -22.40
CA GLU A 568 0.59 26.34 -22.50
C GLU A 568 0.21 24.92 -22.98
N GLU A 569 0.99 24.33 -23.89
CA GLU A 569 0.79 22.97 -24.35
C GLU A 569 1.12 21.92 -23.28
N VAL A 570 2.18 22.14 -22.49
CA VAL A 570 2.68 21.17 -21.50
C VAL A 570 2.01 21.38 -20.14
N TYR A 571 1.92 22.60 -19.66
CA TYR A 571 1.45 22.99 -18.33
C TYR A 571 0.38 24.07 -18.45
N PRO A 572 -0.91 23.73 -18.62
CA PRO A 572 -1.95 24.76 -18.85
C PRO A 572 -2.10 25.70 -17.67
N GLU A 573 -1.73 25.24 -16.48
CA GLU A 573 -1.83 25.95 -15.22
C GLU A 573 -0.60 25.67 -14.35
N ILE A 574 -0.27 26.61 -13.49
CA ILE A 574 0.74 26.47 -12.44
C ILE A 574 0.02 26.47 -11.10
N ASN A 575 0.32 25.48 -10.27
CA ASN A 575 -0.04 25.48 -8.86
C ASN A 575 1.20 25.84 -8.05
N TYR A 576 1.13 26.86 -7.21
CA TYR A 576 2.21 27.22 -6.32
C TYR A 576 1.67 27.50 -4.92
N THR A 577 2.52 27.25 -3.92
CA THR A 577 2.18 27.50 -2.52
C THR A 577 2.96 28.74 -2.06
N VAL A 578 2.25 29.75 -1.59
CA VAL A 578 2.85 30.91 -0.93
C VAL A 578 2.96 30.59 0.55
N GLY A 579 4.17 30.60 1.11
CA GLY A 579 4.42 30.34 2.54
C GLY A 579 5.82 30.74 2.95
N ASP A 580 6.06 30.81 4.26
CA ASP A 580 7.19 31.48 4.92
C ASP A 580 8.61 31.11 4.47
N VAL A 581 8.84 30.09 3.68
CA VAL A 581 10.22 29.66 3.34
C VAL A 581 10.40 29.13 1.94
N VAL A 582 9.37 28.64 1.24
CA VAL A 582 9.56 27.98 -0.07
C VAL A 582 8.35 28.09 -0.96
N ASN A 583 8.50 28.77 -2.08
CA ASN A 583 7.59 28.65 -3.19
C ASN A 583 7.88 27.31 -3.92
N SER A 584 7.08 26.28 -3.68
CA SER A 584 7.19 25.01 -4.39
C SER A 584 6.22 25.00 -5.56
N TYR A 585 6.76 24.99 -6.77
CA TYR A 585 5.96 24.78 -7.98
C TYR A 585 5.93 23.28 -8.26
N PHE A 586 4.75 22.69 -8.19
CA PHE A 586 4.58 21.30 -8.54
C PHE A 586 3.46 21.18 -9.57
N ASN A 587 3.84 21.00 -10.84
CA ASN A 587 2.89 20.81 -11.92
C ASN A 587 3.22 19.52 -12.67
N LEU A 588 2.21 18.71 -12.89
CA LEU A 588 2.32 17.55 -13.75
C LEU A 588 2.01 17.96 -15.18
N PRO A 589 2.81 17.53 -16.16
CA PRO A 589 2.51 17.81 -17.56
C PRO A 589 1.18 17.16 -17.95
N ARG A 590 0.48 17.76 -18.93
CA ARG A 590 -0.76 17.19 -19.47
C ARG A 590 -0.56 15.81 -20.05
N SER A 591 0.60 15.56 -20.65
CA SER A 591 0.91 14.34 -21.38
C SER A 591 1.69 13.37 -20.51
N TYR A 592 1.25 12.11 -20.49
CA TYR A 592 1.99 11.01 -19.88
C TYR A 592 3.32 10.75 -20.61
N ILE A 593 3.31 10.79 -21.95
CA ILE A 593 4.53 10.57 -22.74
C ILE A 593 5.57 11.65 -22.46
N TYR A 594 5.15 12.90 -22.29
CA TYR A 594 6.06 13.97 -21.92
C TYR A 594 6.73 13.72 -20.57
N ASP A 595 5.94 13.32 -19.58
CA ASP A 595 6.45 12.95 -18.25
C ASP A 595 7.47 11.79 -18.33
N MET A 596 7.19 10.80 -19.17
CA MET A 596 8.12 9.70 -19.41
C MET A 596 9.40 10.13 -20.12
N ILE A 597 9.35 11.12 -21.01
CA ILE A 597 10.56 11.70 -21.62
C ILE A 597 11.43 12.35 -20.53
N LEU A 598 10.83 13.20 -19.69
CA LEU A 598 11.54 13.83 -18.56
C LEU A 598 12.25 12.78 -17.72
N HIS A 599 11.51 11.76 -17.30
CA HIS A 599 12.05 10.69 -16.45
C HIS A 599 13.16 9.89 -17.14
N LYS A 600 12.94 9.41 -18.37
CA LYS A 600 13.87 8.54 -19.09
C LYS A 600 15.11 9.23 -19.63
N LYS A 601 15.03 10.54 -19.88
CA LYS A 601 16.20 11.35 -20.34
C LYS A 601 16.95 11.99 -19.18
N GLY A 602 16.58 11.66 -17.93
CA GLY A 602 17.28 12.17 -16.74
C GLY A 602 17.06 13.67 -16.49
N MET A 603 15.99 14.22 -17.07
CA MET A 603 15.53 15.59 -16.85
C MET A 603 14.63 15.64 -15.62
N GLU A 604 14.89 14.78 -14.63
CA GLU A 604 14.12 14.75 -13.39
C GLU A 604 14.06 16.15 -12.78
N ARG A 605 12.86 16.55 -12.40
CA ARG A 605 12.61 17.85 -11.75
C ARG A 605 13.37 17.93 -10.43
N LYS A 606 14.63 18.25 -10.50
CA LYS A 606 15.48 18.66 -9.35
C LYS A 606 15.10 20.04 -8.82
N TYR A 607 14.01 20.59 -9.30
CA TYR A 607 13.66 22.00 -9.13
C TYR A 607 12.75 22.19 -7.93
N VAL A 608 13.36 22.14 -6.77
CA VAL A 608 12.90 22.95 -5.65
C VAL A 608 13.48 24.33 -5.91
N ILE A 609 12.67 25.29 -6.31
CA ILE A 609 13.12 26.67 -6.45
C ILE A 609 13.38 27.17 -5.05
N ASP A 610 14.67 27.23 -4.69
CA ASP A 610 15.08 27.64 -3.36
C ASP A 610 14.88 29.14 -3.11
N LYS A 611 14.74 29.93 -4.17
CA LYS A 611 14.45 31.38 -4.09
C LYS A 611 13.97 31.87 -5.47
N LEU A 612 12.79 32.49 -5.51
CA LEU A 612 12.62 33.64 -6.38
C LEU A 612 13.62 34.71 -5.88
N PRO A 613 14.24 35.55 -6.76
CA PRO A 613 15.01 36.66 -6.29
C PRO A 613 14.10 37.52 -5.41
N TYR A 614 14.34 37.52 -4.11
CA TYR A 614 13.71 38.43 -3.18
C TYR A 614 14.26 39.82 -3.51
N ASP A 615 13.38 40.73 -3.90
CA ASP A 615 13.59 42.14 -3.67
C ASP A 615 13.47 42.35 -2.17
N GLU A 616 14.50 42.89 -1.51
CA GLU A 616 14.54 43.12 -0.06
C GLU A 616 13.42 44.05 0.46
N ASP A 617 12.63 44.61 -0.43
CA ASP A 617 11.53 45.54 -0.12
C ASP A 617 10.12 44.89 -0.16
N TYR A 618 9.99 43.56 -0.34
CA TYR A 618 8.67 42.90 -0.28
C TYR A 618 8.29 42.59 1.18
N GLU A 619 7.31 43.34 1.69
CA GLU A 619 6.59 42.97 2.91
C GLU A 619 5.87 41.62 2.67
N ILE A 620 6.17 40.65 3.51
CA ILE A 620 5.50 39.33 3.48
C ILE A 620 4.04 39.56 3.90
N GLU A 621 3.11 39.53 2.95
CA GLU A 621 1.69 39.54 3.27
C GLU A 621 1.29 38.18 3.85
N THR A 622 0.93 38.16 5.11
CA THR A 622 0.41 36.99 5.81
C THR A 622 -1.11 37.02 5.73
N TYR A 623 -1.70 36.03 5.08
CA TYR A 623 -3.14 35.88 5.00
C TYR A 623 -3.64 34.87 6.03
N LEU A 624 -4.74 35.18 6.71
CA LEU A 624 -5.42 34.33 7.68
C LEU A 624 -6.80 33.95 7.15
N TYR A 625 -7.18 32.70 7.33
CA TYR A 625 -8.54 32.26 7.07
C TYR A 625 -9.43 32.60 8.26
N VAL A 626 -10.46 33.38 8.03
CA VAL A 626 -11.44 33.79 9.03
C VAL A 626 -12.78 33.15 8.71
N GLU A 627 -13.29 32.31 9.62
CA GLU A 627 -14.69 31.86 9.52
C GLU A 627 -15.61 32.94 10.11
N LYS A 628 -16.45 33.53 9.25
CA LYS A 628 -17.47 34.48 9.65
C LYS A 628 -18.80 34.09 9.04
N ASP A 629 -19.80 33.87 9.88
CA ASP A 629 -21.19 33.55 9.46
C ASP A 629 -21.31 32.26 8.61
N GLY A 630 -20.34 31.29 8.73
CA GLY A 630 -20.34 30.02 8.00
C GLY A 630 -19.70 30.10 6.61
N GLU A 631 -19.11 31.23 6.25
CA GLU A 631 -18.25 31.40 5.08
C GLU A 631 -16.80 31.60 5.52
N THR A 632 -15.87 30.95 4.82
CA THR A 632 -14.41 31.11 5.06
C THR A 632 -13.91 32.23 4.17
N ASP A 633 -13.47 33.32 4.77
CA ASP A 633 -12.89 34.47 4.07
C ASP A 633 -11.36 34.49 4.30
N CYS A 634 -10.61 35.00 3.34
CA CYS A 634 -9.17 35.15 3.40
C CYS A 634 -8.82 36.61 3.60
N VAL A 635 -8.31 36.95 4.79
CA VAL A 635 -8.00 38.32 5.18
C VAL A 635 -6.50 38.49 5.38
N ASN A 636 -5.92 39.57 4.84
CA ASN A 636 -4.51 39.90 5.10
C ASN A 636 -4.32 40.16 6.61
N ALA A 637 -3.37 39.50 7.24
CA ALA A 637 -3.10 39.66 8.67
C ALA A 637 -2.74 41.08 9.05
N ALA A 638 -2.17 41.86 8.11
CA ALA A 638 -1.87 43.29 8.32
C ALA A 638 -3.12 44.16 8.44
N ASP A 639 -4.27 43.69 7.92
CA ASP A 639 -5.55 44.42 8.00
C ASP A 639 -6.32 44.16 9.31
N LEU A 640 -5.79 43.25 10.16
CA LEU A 640 -6.39 42.88 11.45
C LEU A 640 -5.73 43.62 12.60
N GLU A 641 -6.54 44.09 13.55
CA GLU A 641 -6.03 44.67 14.80
C GLU A 641 -5.26 43.61 15.64
N PRO A 642 -4.21 44.00 16.38
CA PRO A 642 -3.36 43.07 17.14
C PRO A 642 -4.11 42.14 18.11
N GLN A 643 -5.30 42.54 18.56
CA GLN A 643 -6.16 41.70 19.43
C GLN A 643 -6.94 40.65 18.61
N GLU A 644 -7.26 40.93 17.36
CA GLU A 644 -7.89 40.01 16.44
C GLU A 644 -6.87 38.98 15.93
N GLN A 645 -5.63 39.43 15.64
CA GLN A 645 -4.54 38.52 15.29
C GLN A 645 -4.28 37.47 16.37
N GLN A 646 -4.31 37.84 17.67
CA GLN A 646 -4.14 36.88 18.79
C GLN A 646 -5.28 35.86 18.90
N ALA A 647 -6.47 36.17 18.43
CA ALA A 647 -7.61 35.24 18.42
C ALA A 647 -7.46 34.15 17.34
N TYR A 648 -6.61 34.39 16.32
CA TYR A 648 -6.38 33.50 15.20
C TYR A 648 -5.04 32.74 15.26
N ASP A 649 -4.17 33.02 16.23
CA ASP A 649 -2.88 32.33 16.47
C ASP A 649 -3.01 30.80 16.73
N LEU A 650 -4.23 30.26 16.80
CA LEU A 650 -4.51 28.84 16.95
C LEU A 650 -4.82 28.11 15.61
N VAL A 651 -4.85 28.83 14.50
CA VAL A 651 -5.00 28.26 13.16
C VAL A 651 -3.60 28.13 12.57
N GLU A 652 -3.13 26.87 12.36
CA GLU A 652 -1.93 26.61 11.60
C GLU A 652 -1.99 27.41 10.29
N VAL A 653 -0.96 28.24 10.03
CA VAL A 653 -0.78 28.93 8.77
C VAL A 653 -0.56 27.87 7.70
N SER A 654 -1.63 27.39 7.09
CA SER A 654 -1.56 26.59 5.88
C SER A 654 -1.18 27.55 4.75
N GLY A 655 -0.04 27.28 4.08
CA GLY A 655 0.36 28.06 2.93
C GLY A 655 -0.77 28.15 1.90
N HIS A 656 -0.93 29.29 1.26
CA HIS A 656 -1.95 29.51 0.23
C HIS A 656 -1.55 28.76 -1.05
N ASN A 657 -2.40 27.87 -1.50
CA ASN A 657 -2.25 27.24 -2.81
C ASN A 657 -2.91 28.14 -3.86
N CYS A 658 -2.10 28.75 -4.70
CA CYS A 658 -2.55 29.56 -5.82
C CYS A 658 -2.54 28.73 -7.11
N ARG A 659 -3.57 28.90 -7.94
CA ARG A 659 -3.69 28.26 -9.25
C ARG A 659 -3.84 29.38 -10.28
N VAL A 660 -2.91 29.44 -11.23
CA VAL A 660 -2.89 30.47 -12.27
C VAL A 660 -2.70 29.80 -13.63
N LEU A 661 -3.45 30.25 -14.63
CA LEU A 661 -3.29 29.77 -16.01
C LEU A 661 -2.01 30.36 -16.62
N ILE A 662 -1.30 29.57 -17.40
CA ILE A 662 -0.11 30.04 -18.14
C ILE A 662 -0.48 31.22 -19.07
N SER A 663 -1.66 31.17 -19.70
CA SER A 663 -2.16 32.27 -20.56
C SER A 663 -2.34 33.59 -19.79
N GLU A 664 -2.77 33.53 -18.54
CA GLU A 664 -2.89 34.74 -17.68
C GLU A 664 -1.51 35.32 -17.35
N ILE A 665 -0.55 34.45 -16.98
CA ILE A 665 0.83 34.88 -16.70
C ILE A 665 1.49 35.46 -17.95
N ARG A 666 1.20 34.93 -19.13
CA ARG A 666 1.72 35.42 -20.42
C ARG A 666 1.20 36.80 -20.75
N GLU A 667 -0.08 37.12 -20.48
CA GLU A 667 -0.73 38.37 -20.79
C GLU A 667 -0.40 39.50 -19.77
N GLU A 668 -0.10 39.14 -18.52
CA GLU A 668 0.24 40.08 -17.47
C GLU A 668 1.76 40.19 -17.33
N GLU A 669 2.30 41.39 -17.43
CA GLU A 669 3.71 41.72 -17.09
C GLU A 669 3.90 41.68 -15.56
N SER A 670 3.65 40.51 -14.93
CA SER A 670 3.80 40.30 -13.50
C SER A 670 5.24 39.89 -13.13
N ASP A 671 5.58 39.93 -11.84
CA ASP A 671 6.88 39.46 -11.36
C ASP A 671 7.09 37.96 -11.66
N LEU A 672 6.00 37.18 -11.64
CA LEU A 672 6.03 35.77 -12.04
C LEU A 672 6.35 35.62 -13.53
N HIS A 673 5.80 36.45 -14.39
CA HIS A 673 6.13 36.48 -15.82
C HIS A 673 7.64 36.74 -16.01
N GLN A 674 8.17 37.80 -15.34
CA GLN A 674 9.59 38.14 -15.44
C GLN A 674 10.50 37.01 -14.90
N ALA A 675 10.11 36.38 -13.78
CA ALA A 675 10.84 35.27 -13.23
C ALA A 675 10.85 34.05 -14.19
N MET A 676 9.73 33.75 -14.85
CA MET A 676 9.63 32.64 -15.81
C MET A 676 10.43 32.87 -17.10
N MET A 677 10.76 34.12 -17.39
CA MET A 677 11.62 34.52 -18.52
C MET A 677 13.11 34.47 -18.19
N ASP A 678 13.51 34.23 -16.93
CA ASP A 678 14.91 34.07 -16.56
C ASP A 678 15.49 32.81 -17.24
N PRO A 679 16.65 32.90 -17.89
CA PRO A 679 17.30 31.75 -18.55
C PRO A 679 17.61 30.56 -17.62
N TYR A 680 17.69 30.79 -16.32
CA TYR A 680 17.90 29.75 -15.31
C TYR A 680 16.62 29.28 -14.64
N PHE A 681 15.47 29.83 -15.04
CA PHE A 681 14.20 29.37 -14.50
C PHE A 681 13.92 27.92 -14.95
N PRO A 682 13.43 27.06 -14.07
CA PRO A 682 13.29 25.62 -14.36
C PRO A 682 12.56 25.30 -15.66
N TYR A 683 11.45 25.95 -15.94
CA TYR A 683 10.69 25.70 -17.17
C TYR A 683 11.42 26.19 -18.44
N MET A 684 12.21 27.26 -18.33
CA MET A 684 13.06 27.73 -19.44
C MET A 684 14.18 26.72 -19.73
N LEU A 685 14.81 26.18 -18.68
CA LEU A 685 15.80 25.12 -18.84
C LEU A 685 15.19 23.87 -19.44
N GLU A 686 14.01 23.45 -18.95
CA GLU A 686 13.27 22.29 -19.47
C GLU A 686 12.94 22.45 -20.96
N TYR A 687 12.45 23.62 -21.36
CA TYR A 687 12.17 23.93 -22.77
C TYR A 687 13.42 23.76 -23.65
N HIS A 688 14.56 24.28 -23.21
CA HIS A 688 15.81 24.13 -23.95
C HIS A 688 16.31 22.69 -23.99
N GLU A 689 16.18 21.96 -22.91
CA GLU A 689 16.56 20.54 -22.85
C GLU A 689 15.66 19.69 -23.74
N MET A 690 14.34 19.97 -23.80
CA MET A 690 13.43 19.26 -24.70
C MET A 690 13.72 19.54 -26.19
N LYS A 691 14.09 20.76 -26.55
CA LYS A 691 14.56 21.08 -27.92
C LYS A 691 15.84 20.33 -28.26
N LYS A 692 16.77 20.28 -27.34
CA LYS A 692 18.03 19.54 -27.49
C LYS A 692 17.75 18.06 -27.63
N CYS A 693 16.86 17.48 -26.79
CA CYS A 693 16.45 16.08 -26.86
C CYS A 693 15.85 15.75 -28.23
N LEU A 694 14.95 16.59 -28.76
CA LEU A 694 14.39 16.39 -30.11
C LEU A 694 15.52 16.37 -31.17
N TYR A 695 16.44 17.30 -31.12
CA TYR A 695 17.57 17.34 -32.05
C TYR A 695 18.44 16.07 -31.97
N GLU A 696 18.74 15.60 -30.78
CA GLU A 696 19.51 14.35 -30.56
C GLU A 696 18.77 13.12 -31.14
N LEU A 697 17.45 13.05 -30.95
CA LEU A 697 16.62 11.96 -31.50
C LEU A 697 16.53 12.03 -33.04
N GLU A 698 16.59 13.20 -33.64
CA GLU A 698 16.65 13.40 -35.08
C GLU A 698 18.00 12.95 -35.66
N ASP A 699 19.11 13.34 -35.02
CA ASP A 699 20.46 12.98 -35.44
C ASP A 699 20.70 11.46 -35.35
N GLN A 700 20.30 10.83 -34.24
CA GLN A 700 20.38 9.39 -34.07
C GLN A 700 19.60 8.63 -35.19
N SER A 701 18.45 9.13 -35.60
CA SER A 701 17.66 8.51 -36.65
C SER A 701 18.30 8.62 -38.05
N THR A 702 19.11 9.65 -38.25
CA THR A 702 19.83 9.89 -39.52
C THR A 702 21.10 9.05 -39.59
N ASN A 703 21.82 8.94 -38.49
CA ASN A 703 23.08 8.19 -38.38
C ASN A 703 22.87 6.67 -38.35
N SER A 704 21.80 6.16 -37.70
CA SER A 704 21.51 4.73 -37.68
C SER A 704 21.07 4.19 -39.04
N ALA A 705 20.38 4.99 -39.85
CA ALA A 705 20.00 4.60 -41.22
C ALA A 705 21.21 4.49 -42.18
N SER A 706 22.30 5.27 -41.92
CA SER A 706 23.51 5.16 -42.71
C SER A 706 24.46 4.04 -42.25
N ALA A 707 24.54 3.79 -40.94
CA ALA A 707 25.42 2.77 -40.38
C ALA A 707 24.93 1.33 -40.62
N GLU A 708 23.62 1.07 -40.56
CA GLU A 708 23.05 -0.26 -40.90
C GLU A 708 23.31 -0.69 -42.34
N TYR A 709 23.47 0.26 -43.27
CA TYR A 709 23.78 -0.04 -44.66
C TYR A 709 25.28 -0.22 -44.88
N GLU A 710 26.16 0.40 -44.09
CA GLU A 710 27.61 0.26 -44.25
C GLU A 710 28.18 -1.00 -43.55
N GLU A 711 27.52 -1.55 -42.51
CA GLU A 711 27.95 -2.81 -41.84
C GLU A 711 27.49 -4.09 -42.58
N ILE A 712 26.46 -4.02 -43.39
CA ILE A 712 25.89 -5.20 -44.09
C ILE A 712 26.47 -5.38 -45.51
N PHE A 713 27.11 -4.39 -46.08
CA PHE A 713 27.71 -4.40 -47.40
C PHE A 713 29.17 -3.98 -47.40
#